data_7bd468c1f79a84667a5b07e5f42ab804
#
_entry.id   7bd468c1f79a84667a5b07e5f42ab804
#
_cell.length_a   1.000
_cell.length_b   1.000
_cell.length_c   1.000
_cell.angle_alpha   90.00
_cell.angle_beta   90.00
_cell.angle_gamma   90.00
#
_symmetry.space_group_name_H-M   'P 1'
#
loop_
_entity.id
_entity.type
_entity.pdbx_description
1 polymer ?
#
loop_
_entity_poly.entity_id
_entity_poly.type
_entity_poly.pdbx_seq_one_letter_code
_entity_poly.pdbx_strand_id
1 'polypeptide(L)'
;MDNGSRDRTATMAAQAGAQVISEPRRGYGQACWSGLQTSMATAAEWILFCDGDGSDDLSQLPDLLVGQDEFDLILGNRRGTELGRQQLTPVQNFGNWLATRLIWLGWGVRYEDLGPLRLIRRPALDHLAMTDRGFGWTVEMQAKAAGAGLRTHEIPVNYLPRQGGQSKIAGTVKGSVKAGQVILTTLARLYWQKVRPSFWQRAILALQSTWVQRGLLWLSVLLLTVGSLWALPHGDFLNDPTAVPLFWRGMGLMSVGFVLSWGLGTMTRGWFWAGAIAPRLILLAMYPGDDIWRYMWEGHIQNLGFNPYLLAPSAEVLAPFRLTFWSQINHLDHAAIYPPLAQLGFRLLAAISPSVLLFKLSLVAADLGICQLLSRRFGDRATLLYAWNPLVIYSFAGGAHYDSWFLLPLVAAWLIAEQVEARSQHPRKPAWQQPAGNGKPRWQATKTAFLLGVSIAVKWMSLPVLAFWVWRRWQRVGAVTLMVAGLLPLALAILPFCHSGSCSVLPINSDFVTYGRSIALISPVVDDLWPRSLQPGWLQPTWFVQGPPNWIYALPLGLMVLWGMARWQSLGRFTERYLVVLMLLSPIIHAWYFTWLVPFAVASRNWGTRLVSLSAFVYFALPYQLATGEGGWTLSIAQRFWLWGPFLMGLGISALWPVTDLSKRT
;
A
#
# COMPACT_ATOMS: atom_id res chain seq x y z
N MET A 1 -24.29 32.60 6.63
CA MET A 1 -23.90 31.72 5.49
C MET A 1 -24.79 30.49 5.45
N ASP A 2 -25.51 30.27 4.39
CA ASP A 2 -26.23 29.04 4.16
C ASP A 2 -25.38 28.08 3.31
N ASN A 3 -25.05 26.91 3.85
CA ASN A 3 -24.20 25.91 3.18
C ASN A 3 -25.02 24.70 2.70
N GLY A 4 -26.07 24.99 1.93
CA GLY A 4 -26.96 24.03 1.31
C GLY A 4 -27.97 23.41 2.25
N SER A 5 -28.67 24.23 3.04
CA SER A 5 -29.87 23.84 3.80
C SER A 5 -30.97 23.38 2.84
N ARG A 6 -31.74 22.38 3.25
CA ARG A 6 -32.88 21.87 2.48
C ARG A 6 -34.24 22.25 3.11
N ASP A 7 -34.18 22.99 4.18
CA ASP A 7 -35.33 23.47 4.94
C ASP A 7 -35.45 25.01 4.79
N ARG A 8 -36.28 25.62 5.62
CA ARG A 8 -36.53 27.05 5.58
C ARG A 8 -35.46 27.92 6.27
N THR A 9 -34.27 27.37 6.62
CA THR A 9 -33.24 28.08 7.39
C THR A 9 -32.82 29.39 6.72
N ALA A 10 -32.54 29.41 5.42
CA ALA A 10 -32.15 30.61 4.69
C ALA A 10 -33.26 31.67 4.69
N THR A 11 -34.51 31.25 4.49
CA THR A 11 -35.69 32.13 4.50
C THR A 11 -35.93 32.74 5.88
N MET A 12 -35.86 31.92 6.93
CA MET A 12 -36.03 32.37 8.31
C MET A 12 -34.95 33.38 8.72
N ALA A 13 -33.69 33.11 8.37
CA ALA A 13 -32.56 34.02 8.63
C ALA A 13 -32.77 35.37 7.93
N ALA A 14 -33.21 35.37 6.66
CA ALA A 14 -33.49 36.61 5.94
C ALA A 14 -34.67 37.38 6.54
N GLN A 15 -35.74 36.70 6.96
CA GLN A 15 -36.87 37.30 7.65
C GLN A 15 -36.48 37.92 9.01
N ALA A 16 -35.47 37.34 9.69
CA ALA A 16 -34.90 37.87 10.91
C ALA A 16 -33.93 39.05 10.67
N GLY A 17 -33.75 39.52 9.42
CA GLY A 17 -32.93 40.65 9.06
C GLY A 17 -31.46 40.31 8.72
N ALA A 18 -31.11 39.03 8.66
CA ALA A 18 -29.76 38.62 8.29
C ALA A 18 -29.54 38.72 6.75
N GLN A 19 -28.37 39.18 6.35
CA GLN A 19 -27.92 39.04 4.96
C GLN A 19 -27.54 37.58 4.70
N VAL A 20 -28.37 36.85 3.96
CA VAL A 20 -28.13 35.44 3.67
C VAL A 20 -27.31 35.29 2.40
N ILE A 21 -26.19 34.54 2.49
CA ILE A 21 -25.31 34.21 1.38
C ILE A 21 -25.34 32.68 1.23
N SER A 22 -25.71 32.19 0.04
CA SER A 22 -25.74 30.77 -0.26
C SER A 22 -24.41 30.30 -0.83
N GLU A 23 -23.81 29.27 -0.22
CA GLU A 23 -22.60 28.60 -0.72
C GLU A 23 -22.95 27.14 -1.03
N PRO A 24 -23.06 26.78 -2.32
CA PRO A 24 -23.48 25.42 -2.72
C PRO A 24 -22.41 24.37 -2.47
N ARG A 25 -21.14 24.75 -2.40
CA ARG A 25 -20.03 23.83 -2.10
C ARG A 25 -20.00 23.55 -0.60
N ARG A 26 -20.22 22.29 -0.25
CA ARG A 26 -20.30 21.87 1.16
C ARG A 26 -18.94 21.90 1.82
N GLY A 27 -18.86 22.45 3.03
CA GLY A 27 -17.68 22.50 3.88
C GLY A 27 -17.78 23.63 4.90
N TYR A 28 -17.41 23.35 6.15
CA TYR A 28 -17.43 24.36 7.22
C TYR A 28 -16.50 25.54 6.85
N GLY A 29 -15.23 25.27 6.56
CA GLY A 29 -14.27 26.29 6.13
C GLY A 29 -14.66 26.97 4.82
N GLN A 30 -15.38 26.29 3.93
CA GLN A 30 -15.90 26.90 2.70
C GLN A 30 -16.98 27.93 3.01
N ALA A 31 -17.90 27.63 3.93
CA ALA A 31 -18.91 28.58 4.37
C ALA A 31 -18.25 29.80 5.04
N CYS A 32 -17.31 29.58 5.96
CA CYS A 32 -16.55 30.67 6.60
C CYS A 32 -15.85 31.55 5.55
N TRP A 33 -15.18 30.92 4.57
CA TRP A 33 -14.49 31.64 3.50
C TRP A 33 -15.43 32.50 2.65
N SER A 34 -16.57 31.96 2.24
CA SER A 34 -17.54 32.70 1.43
C SER A 34 -18.15 33.87 2.20
N GLY A 35 -18.37 33.70 3.53
CA GLY A 35 -18.75 34.80 4.42
C GLY A 35 -17.72 35.91 4.48
N LEU A 36 -16.45 35.54 4.60
CA LEU A 36 -15.35 36.52 4.59
C LEU A 36 -15.27 37.28 3.28
N GLN A 37 -15.37 36.63 2.14
CA GLN A 37 -15.34 37.33 0.83
C GLN A 37 -16.42 38.41 0.74
N THR A 38 -17.60 38.14 1.29
CA THR A 38 -18.70 39.12 1.30
C THR A 38 -18.46 40.23 2.35
N SER A 39 -17.90 39.89 3.52
CA SER A 39 -17.59 40.86 4.56
C SER A 39 -16.44 41.82 4.17
N MET A 40 -15.65 41.48 3.14
CA MET A 40 -14.59 42.35 2.62
C MET A 40 -15.13 43.70 2.09
N ALA A 41 -16.39 43.76 1.74
CA ALA A 41 -17.04 45.01 1.35
C ALA A 41 -17.49 45.89 2.53
N THR A 42 -17.40 45.39 3.77
CA THR A 42 -17.79 46.12 4.99
C THR A 42 -16.60 46.76 5.67
N ALA A 43 -16.81 47.83 6.43
CA ALA A 43 -15.80 48.48 7.27
C ALA A 43 -15.63 47.78 8.65
N ALA A 44 -16.10 46.54 8.80
CA ALA A 44 -16.02 45.85 10.09
C ALA A 44 -14.59 45.62 10.53
N GLU A 45 -14.23 46.07 11.70
CA GLU A 45 -12.91 45.91 12.31
C GLU A 45 -12.73 44.51 12.92
N TRP A 46 -13.81 43.91 13.37
CA TRP A 46 -13.86 42.60 13.99
C TRP A 46 -14.78 41.62 13.26
N ILE A 47 -14.38 40.37 13.18
CA ILE A 47 -15.17 39.26 12.58
C ILE A 47 -15.47 38.23 13.66
N LEU A 48 -16.74 37.97 13.89
CA LEU A 48 -17.24 36.91 14.75
C LEU A 48 -17.63 35.70 13.92
N PHE A 49 -17.10 34.53 14.30
CA PHE A 49 -17.55 33.23 13.82
C PHE A 49 -18.36 32.55 14.92
N CYS A 50 -19.53 32.04 14.59
CA CYS A 50 -20.36 31.22 15.47
C CYS A 50 -21.13 30.18 14.66
N ASP A 51 -21.58 29.10 15.32
CA ASP A 51 -22.45 28.11 14.73
C ASP A 51 -23.89 28.64 14.68
N GLY A 52 -24.60 28.40 13.57
CA GLY A 52 -25.96 28.89 13.33
C GLY A 52 -27.04 27.94 13.86
N ASP A 53 -26.75 27.03 14.79
CA ASP A 53 -27.66 26.00 15.30
C ASP A 53 -28.13 26.27 16.73
N GLY A 54 -27.77 27.45 17.27
CA GLY A 54 -28.16 27.88 18.61
C GLY A 54 -27.36 27.23 19.74
N SER A 55 -26.26 26.52 19.40
CA SER A 55 -25.39 25.91 20.40
C SER A 55 -24.41 26.90 21.04
N ASP A 56 -24.00 27.95 20.32
CA ASP A 56 -23.19 29.04 20.88
C ASP A 56 -24.11 30.00 21.65
N ASP A 57 -23.79 30.24 22.91
CA ASP A 57 -24.55 31.17 23.76
C ASP A 57 -24.16 32.63 23.46
N LEU A 58 -24.86 33.24 22.50
CA LEU A 58 -24.57 34.62 22.09
C LEU A 58 -24.95 35.69 23.15
N SER A 59 -25.61 35.32 24.25
CA SER A 59 -25.81 36.24 25.38
C SER A 59 -24.51 36.64 26.05
N GLN A 60 -23.44 35.83 25.88
CA GLN A 60 -22.09 36.06 26.36
C GLN A 60 -21.20 36.86 25.38
N LEU A 61 -21.77 37.37 24.29
CA LEU A 61 -21.03 38.22 23.36
C LEU A 61 -20.41 39.48 24.00
N PRO A 62 -21.05 40.19 24.97
CA PRO A 62 -20.39 41.29 25.68
C PRO A 62 -19.06 40.89 26.35
N ASP A 63 -18.98 39.65 26.88
CA ASP A 63 -17.76 39.19 27.56
C ASP A 63 -16.62 39.00 26.57
N LEU A 64 -16.92 38.54 25.29
CA LEU A 64 -15.91 38.48 24.26
C LEU A 64 -15.39 39.85 23.85
N LEU A 65 -16.22 40.87 23.92
CA LEU A 65 -15.87 42.23 23.51
C LEU A 65 -14.99 42.99 24.57
N VAL A 66 -15.01 42.54 25.82
CA VAL A 66 -14.20 43.19 26.89
C VAL A 66 -12.70 43.14 26.57
N GLY A 67 -12.23 42.06 25.94
CA GLY A 67 -10.80 41.89 25.62
C GLY A 67 -10.36 42.48 24.27
N GLN A 68 -11.22 43.17 23.53
CA GLN A 68 -10.96 43.58 22.14
C GLN A 68 -9.78 44.55 21.97
N ASP A 69 -9.44 45.32 22.99
CA ASP A 69 -8.32 46.30 22.93
C ASP A 69 -6.96 45.64 23.21
N GLU A 70 -6.95 44.52 23.93
CA GLU A 70 -5.73 43.85 24.37
C GLU A 70 -5.34 42.69 23.46
N PHE A 71 -6.34 42.00 22.83
CA PHE A 71 -6.13 40.77 22.11
C PHE A 71 -6.49 40.92 20.61
N ASP A 72 -5.86 40.08 19.78
CA ASP A 72 -6.10 40.05 18.34
C ASP A 72 -7.06 38.90 17.95
N LEU A 73 -7.15 37.86 18.81
CA LEU A 73 -8.04 36.71 18.67
C LEU A 73 -8.58 36.31 20.04
N ILE A 74 -9.91 36.32 20.18
CA ILE A 74 -10.61 35.90 21.40
C ILE A 74 -11.43 34.62 21.03
N LEU A 75 -11.26 33.59 21.85
CA LEU A 75 -11.83 32.26 21.62
C LEU A 75 -12.80 31.90 22.75
N GLY A 76 -13.98 31.42 22.41
CA GLY A 76 -14.89 30.79 23.36
C GLY A 76 -14.41 29.41 23.75
N ASN A 77 -14.12 29.22 25.04
CA ASN A 77 -13.71 27.96 25.65
C ASN A 77 -14.92 27.23 26.27
N ARG A 78 -15.49 26.27 25.58
CA ARG A 78 -16.63 25.46 26.07
C ARG A 78 -16.26 24.57 27.25
N ARG A 79 -14.99 24.27 27.43
CA ARG A 79 -14.49 23.47 28.56
C ARG A 79 -14.37 24.29 29.86
N GLY A 80 -14.44 25.60 29.75
CA GLY A 80 -14.36 26.52 30.88
C GLY A 80 -15.62 26.54 31.77
N THR A 81 -16.80 26.13 31.21
CA THR A 81 -18.06 26.07 31.95
C THR A 81 -18.54 24.63 32.14
N GLU A 82 -19.40 24.39 33.13
CA GLU A 82 -19.97 23.08 33.37
C GLU A 82 -20.96 22.70 32.30
N LEU A 83 -21.83 23.60 31.86
CA LEU A 83 -22.77 23.41 30.76
C LEU A 83 -22.02 23.04 29.46
N GLY A 84 -20.95 23.73 29.14
CA GLY A 84 -20.12 23.45 27.97
C GLY A 84 -19.48 22.07 28.02
N ARG A 85 -18.93 21.66 29.17
CA ARG A 85 -18.34 20.31 29.33
C ARG A 85 -19.35 19.18 29.15
N GLN A 86 -20.58 19.35 29.65
CA GLN A 86 -21.65 18.34 29.56
C GLN A 86 -22.10 18.08 28.12
N GLN A 87 -21.99 19.05 27.22
CA GLN A 87 -22.39 18.92 25.82
C GLN A 87 -21.31 18.32 24.92
N LEU A 88 -20.07 18.23 25.38
CA LEU A 88 -18.96 17.67 24.62
C LEU A 88 -18.89 16.15 24.76
N THR A 89 -19.03 15.43 23.64
CA THR A 89 -18.87 13.97 23.62
C THR A 89 -17.43 13.55 23.96
N PRO A 90 -17.19 12.32 24.47
CA PRO A 90 -15.84 11.81 24.75
C PRO A 90 -14.91 11.90 23.54
N VAL A 91 -15.41 11.66 22.33
CA VAL A 91 -14.65 11.75 21.08
C VAL A 91 -14.23 13.20 20.78
N GLN A 92 -15.12 14.17 21.00
CA GLN A 92 -14.80 15.59 20.85
C GLN A 92 -13.76 16.04 21.89
N ASN A 93 -13.91 15.61 23.14
CA ASN A 93 -12.94 15.90 24.20
C ASN A 93 -11.55 15.36 23.86
N PHE A 94 -11.46 14.12 23.37
CA PHE A 94 -10.21 13.53 22.94
C PHE A 94 -9.61 14.28 21.71
N GLY A 95 -10.43 14.60 20.71
CA GLY A 95 -10.02 15.34 19.53
C GLY A 95 -9.47 16.74 19.88
N ASN A 96 -10.17 17.47 20.75
CA ASN A 96 -9.72 18.76 21.25
C ASN A 96 -8.39 18.65 22.00
N TRP A 97 -8.30 17.71 22.94
CA TRP A 97 -7.07 17.47 23.70
C TRP A 97 -5.89 17.15 22.76
N LEU A 98 -6.07 16.25 21.80
CA LEU A 98 -5.00 15.88 20.89
C LEU A 98 -4.55 17.07 20.02
N ALA A 99 -5.50 17.78 19.43
CA ALA A 99 -5.18 18.91 18.55
C ALA A 99 -4.53 20.08 19.30
N THR A 100 -5.04 20.45 20.49
CA THR A 100 -4.44 21.51 21.30
C THR A 100 -3.05 21.13 21.83
N ARG A 101 -2.82 19.85 22.15
CA ARG A 101 -1.49 19.33 22.49
C ARG A 101 -0.51 19.41 21.31
N LEU A 102 -0.97 19.04 20.13
CA LEU A 102 -0.16 19.15 18.92
C LEU A 102 0.16 20.63 18.60
N ILE A 103 -0.79 21.56 18.76
CA ILE A 103 -0.50 22.99 18.59
C ILE A 103 0.54 23.46 19.63
N TRP A 104 0.38 23.08 20.88
CA TRP A 104 1.36 23.43 21.92
C TRP A 104 2.77 22.90 21.59
N LEU A 105 2.89 21.63 21.21
CA LEU A 105 4.18 21.04 20.81
C LEU A 105 4.79 21.76 19.60
N GLY A 106 3.96 22.17 18.64
CA GLY A 106 4.43 22.83 17.42
C GLY A 106 4.77 24.31 17.58
N TRP A 107 3.98 25.06 18.33
CA TRP A 107 4.05 26.53 18.38
C TRP A 107 4.23 27.10 19.77
N GLY A 108 4.22 26.29 20.83
CA GLY A 108 4.46 26.72 22.20
C GLY A 108 3.26 27.37 22.89
N VAL A 109 2.16 27.63 22.19
CA VAL A 109 0.94 28.26 22.73
C VAL A 109 -0.03 27.17 23.20
N ARG A 110 -0.54 27.31 24.42
CA ARG A 110 -1.51 26.39 25.01
C ARG A 110 -2.93 26.88 24.73
N TYR A 111 -3.74 26.04 24.11
CA TYR A 111 -5.18 26.21 24.00
C TYR A 111 -5.88 25.08 24.74
N GLU A 112 -7.08 25.35 25.22
CA GLU A 112 -7.93 24.36 25.92
C GLU A 112 -9.02 23.80 25.03
N ASP A 113 -9.55 24.58 24.07
CA ASP A 113 -10.64 24.20 23.20
C ASP A 113 -10.42 24.62 21.73
N LEU A 114 -11.10 23.93 20.81
CA LEU A 114 -11.21 24.25 19.38
C LEU A 114 -12.62 24.70 19.02
N GLY A 115 -13.28 25.43 19.90
CA GLY A 115 -14.66 25.87 19.75
C GLY A 115 -14.94 26.67 18.46
N PRO A 116 -16.19 26.73 17.99
CA PRO A 116 -16.59 27.52 16.81
C PRO A 116 -16.67 29.01 17.10
N LEU A 117 -17.01 29.42 18.34
CA LEU A 117 -17.17 30.81 18.74
C LEU A 117 -15.81 31.52 18.79
N ARG A 118 -15.60 32.49 17.88
CA ARG A 118 -14.31 33.16 17.69
C ARG A 118 -14.51 34.58 17.25
N LEU A 119 -13.85 35.48 17.93
CA LEU A 119 -13.78 36.90 17.56
C LEU A 119 -12.34 37.24 17.19
N ILE A 120 -12.13 37.73 15.96
CA ILE A 120 -10.80 38.03 15.45
C ILE A 120 -10.75 39.42 14.80
N ARG A 121 -9.66 40.17 15.04
CA ARG A 121 -9.41 41.39 14.29
C ARG A 121 -9.22 41.12 12.82
N ARG A 122 -9.81 41.92 11.96
CA ARG A 122 -9.73 41.75 10.53
C ARG A 122 -8.30 41.76 9.99
N PRO A 123 -7.42 42.71 10.33
CA PRO A 123 -6.03 42.66 9.88
C PRO A 123 -5.28 41.41 10.35
N ALA A 124 -5.59 40.88 11.52
CA ALA A 124 -5.03 39.63 12.03
C ALA A 124 -5.51 38.46 11.19
N LEU A 125 -6.81 38.37 10.86
CA LEU A 125 -7.38 37.34 10.02
C LEU A 125 -6.80 37.34 8.60
N ASP A 126 -6.65 38.52 7.99
CA ASP A 126 -6.04 38.69 6.66
C ASP A 126 -4.59 38.23 6.68
N HIS A 127 -3.83 38.53 7.76
CA HIS A 127 -2.46 38.05 7.93
C HIS A 127 -2.36 36.53 8.04
N LEU A 128 -3.34 35.87 8.66
CA LEU A 128 -3.35 34.40 8.78
C LEU A 128 -3.52 33.70 7.43
N ALA A 129 -4.01 34.37 6.40
CA ALA A 129 -4.18 33.81 5.04
C ALA A 129 -4.78 32.40 5.06
N MET A 130 -6.01 32.26 5.55
CA MET A 130 -6.71 30.98 5.76
C MET A 130 -6.89 30.18 4.47
N THR A 131 -6.55 28.89 4.49
CA THR A 131 -6.55 28.04 3.29
C THR A 131 -7.46 26.82 3.39
N ASP A 132 -7.75 26.30 4.59
CA ASP A 132 -8.62 25.14 4.76
C ASP A 132 -10.07 25.47 4.36
N ARG A 133 -10.73 24.60 3.61
CA ARG A 133 -12.12 24.74 3.18
C ARG A 133 -13.05 23.72 3.83
N GLY A 134 -12.50 22.86 4.70
CA GLY A 134 -13.20 21.80 5.40
C GLY A 134 -13.29 22.04 6.91
N PHE A 135 -13.15 20.94 7.65
CA PHE A 135 -13.20 20.94 9.12
C PHE A 135 -11.87 21.38 9.79
N GLY A 136 -10.82 21.58 9.00
CA GLY A 136 -9.54 22.08 9.50
C GLY A 136 -9.50 23.59 9.77
N TRP A 137 -10.55 24.34 9.41
CA TRP A 137 -10.61 25.80 9.55
C TRP A 137 -10.25 26.28 10.96
N THR A 138 -10.87 25.67 11.97
CA THR A 138 -10.68 26.06 13.38
C THR A 138 -9.26 25.80 13.87
N VAL A 139 -8.73 24.61 13.57
CA VAL A 139 -7.36 24.23 13.98
C VAL A 139 -6.29 25.00 13.18
N GLU A 140 -6.56 25.29 11.90
CA GLU A 140 -5.67 26.12 11.09
C GLU A 140 -5.55 27.55 11.68
N MET A 141 -6.68 28.15 12.06
CA MET A 141 -6.71 29.50 12.62
C MET A 141 -5.86 29.57 13.90
N GLN A 142 -6.07 28.66 14.87
CA GLN A 142 -5.31 28.65 16.11
C GLN A 142 -3.83 28.36 15.90
N ALA A 143 -3.48 27.37 15.06
CA ALA A 143 -2.08 27.07 14.79
C ALA A 143 -1.36 28.20 14.06
N LYS A 144 -2.03 28.89 13.12
CA LYS A 144 -1.47 30.05 12.42
C LYS A 144 -1.39 31.26 13.33
N ALA A 145 -2.39 31.50 14.18
CA ALA A 145 -2.37 32.58 15.17
C ALA A 145 -1.19 32.40 16.13
N ALA A 146 -0.99 31.21 16.66
CA ALA A 146 0.17 30.88 17.47
C ALA A 146 1.50 31.09 16.73
N GLY A 147 1.54 30.67 15.41
CA GLY A 147 2.73 30.86 14.57
C GLY A 147 3.04 32.30 14.22
N ALA A 148 2.02 33.14 14.10
CA ALA A 148 2.15 34.60 13.86
C ALA A 148 2.38 35.41 15.11
N GLY A 149 2.34 34.80 16.31
CA GLY A 149 2.51 35.49 17.57
C GLY A 149 1.35 36.42 17.92
N LEU A 150 0.13 36.14 17.44
CA LEU A 150 -1.05 36.92 17.76
C LEU A 150 -1.35 36.83 19.27
N ARG A 151 -1.78 37.95 19.87
CA ARG A 151 -2.26 37.97 21.25
C ARG A 151 -3.61 37.27 21.30
N THR A 152 -3.62 36.06 21.89
CA THR A 152 -4.82 35.21 21.94
C THR A 152 -5.33 35.09 23.38
N HIS A 153 -6.64 35.07 23.55
CA HIS A 153 -7.30 34.89 24.83
C HIS A 153 -8.46 33.88 24.71
N GLU A 154 -8.57 33.00 25.69
CA GLU A 154 -9.70 32.07 25.79
C GLU A 154 -10.60 32.46 26.95
N ILE A 155 -11.87 32.67 26.70
CA ILE A 155 -12.86 32.97 27.75
C ILE A 155 -13.83 31.81 27.94
N PRO A 156 -14.21 31.48 29.17
CA PRO A 156 -15.22 30.45 29.43
C PRO A 156 -16.56 30.84 28.81
N VAL A 157 -17.12 29.96 27.98
CA VAL A 157 -18.45 30.17 27.37
C VAL A 157 -19.34 28.97 27.56
N ASN A 158 -20.65 29.21 27.65
CA ASN A 158 -21.64 28.17 27.67
C ASN A 158 -21.79 27.56 26.26
N TYR A 159 -22.04 26.27 26.22
CA TYR A 159 -22.40 25.57 24.99
C TYR A 159 -23.73 24.86 25.22
N LEU A 160 -24.76 25.26 24.48
CA LEU A 160 -26.09 24.84 24.68
C LEU A 160 -26.44 23.62 23.81
N PRO A 161 -27.45 22.84 24.18
CA PRO A 161 -28.02 21.85 23.27
C PRO A 161 -28.51 22.55 22.00
N ARG A 162 -28.33 21.91 20.86
CA ARG A 162 -28.83 22.40 19.57
C ARG A 162 -30.34 22.59 19.61
N GLN A 163 -30.78 23.72 19.08
CA GLN A 163 -32.24 24.01 19.03
C GLN A 163 -32.95 23.24 17.88
N GLY A 164 -32.18 22.65 16.93
CA GLY A 164 -32.77 21.86 15.84
C GLY A 164 -31.71 21.13 15.00
N GLY A 165 -32.15 20.15 14.20
CA GLY A 165 -31.32 19.38 13.28
C GLY A 165 -30.46 18.30 13.96
N GLN A 166 -29.78 17.51 13.13
CA GLN A 166 -28.80 16.50 13.59
C GLN A 166 -27.36 16.92 13.23
N SER A 167 -26.41 16.70 14.14
CA SER A 167 -25.01 16.98 13.87
C SER A 167 -24.50 16.13 12.69
N LYS A 168 -23.94 16.79 11.68
CA LYS A 168 -23.31 16.13 10.53
C LYS A 168 -21.97 15.46 10.90
N ILE A 169 -21.42 15.75 12.07
CA ILE A 169 -20.10 15.29 12.54
C ILE A 169 -20.24 14.47 13.83
N ALA A 170 -20.85 15.06 14.87
CA ALA A 170 -21.11 14.40 16.14
C ALA A 170 -22.33 13.48 16.02
N GLY A 171 -22.17 12.17 16.27
CA GLY A 171 -23.27 11.20 16.19
C GLY A 171 -23.03 10.05 15.20
N THR A 172 -21.99 10.14 14.35
CA THR A 172 -21.58 9.00 13.54
C THR A 172 -20.06 8.78 13.66
N VAL A 173 -19.64 7.53 13.88
CA VAL A 173 -18.23 7.14 13.94
C VAL A 173 -17.49 7.61 12.66
N LYS A 174 -18.13 7.49 11.51
CA LYS A 174 -17.59 7.90 10.21
C LYS A 174 -17.34 9.40 10.10
N GLY A 175 -18.24 10.22 10.66
CA GLY A 175 -18.11 11.70 10.69
C GLY A 175 -16.96 12.13 11.60
N SER A 176 -16.87 11.54 12.80
CA SER A 176 -15.81 11.84 13.78
C SER A 176 -14.42 11.44 13.27
N VAL A 177 -14.28 10.27 12.66
CA VAL A 177 -13.00 9.82 12.05
C VAL A 177 -12.58 10.74 10.92
N LYS A 178 -13.52 11.15 10.04
CA LYS A 178 -13.23 12.08 8.94
C LYS A 178 -12.80 13.45 9.44
N ALA A 179 -13.45 13.99 10.46
CA ALA A 179 -13.07 15.28 11.06
C ALA A 179 -11.67 15.18 11.72
N GLY A 180 -11.41 14.12 12.49
CA GLY A 180 -10.09 13.86 13.07
C GLY A 180 -8.99 13.76 12.02
N GLN A 181 -9.22 13.05 10.92
CA GLN A 181 -8.28 12.96 9.81
C GLN A 181 -7.98 14.33 9.20
N VAL A 182 -8.98 15.18 8.97
CA VAL A 182 -8.80 16.53 8.41
C VAL A 182 -8.00 17.40 9.38
N ILE A 183 -8.31 17.36 10.68
CA ILE A 183 -7.57 18.12 11.73
C ILE A 183 -6.09 17.71 11.73
N LEU A 184 -5.79 16.40 11.77
CA LEU A 184 -4.42 15.89 11.82
C LEU A 184 -3.65 16.21 10.52
N THR A 185 -4.28 16.09 9.36
CA THR A 185 -3.63 16.43 8.08
C THR A 185 -3.38 17.92 7.94
N THR A 186 -4.28 18.77 8.45
CA THR A 186 -4.07 20.23 8.50
C THR A 186 -2.91 20.58 9.39
N LEU A 187 -2.83 20.04 10.62
CA LEU A 187 -1.69 20.24 11.52
C LEU A 187 -0.40 19.71 10.90
N ALA A 188 -0.39 18.51 10.34
CA ALA A 188 0.80 17.97 9.69
C ALA A 188 1.30 18.88 8.54
N ARG A 189 0.38 19.43 7.73
CA ARG A 189 0.71 20.40 6.68
C ARG A 189 1.35 21.66 7.26
N LEU A 190 0.79 22.21 8.35
CA LEU A 190 1.29 23.43 9.01
C LEU A 190 2.65 23.16 9.69
N TYR A 191 2.82 22.01 10.34
CA TYR A 191 4.13 21.57 10.85
C TYR A 191 5.16 21.50 9.73
N TRP A 192 4.80 20.90 8.60
CA TRP A 192 5.68 20.81 7.44
C TRP A 192 6.05 22.19 6.90
N GLN A 193 5.10 23.11 6.83
CA GLN A 193 5.34 24.50 6.42
C GLN A 193 6.27 25.22 7.40
N LYS A 194 6.14 24.97 8.71
CA LYS A 194 7.02 25.54 9.74
C LYS A 194 8.43 24.95 9.69
N VAL A 195 8.58 23.66 9.50
CA VAL A 195 9.87 22.94 9.41
C VAL A 195 10.56 23.21 8.06
N ARG A 196 9.88 23.88 7.12
CA ARG A 196 10.35 24.21 5.76
C ARG A 196 11.04 25.59 5.64
N PRO A 197 11.99 26.01 6.53
CA PRO A 197 12.77 27.22 6.30
C PRO A 197 14.09 26.88 5.60
N SER A 198 14.72 27.91 5.11
CA SER A 198 16.03 28.06 4.47
C SER A 198 17.06 26.91 4.55
N PHE A 199 17.14 26.17 5.65
CA PHE A 199 18.02 25.01 5.82
C PHE A 199 17.65 23.86 4.87
N TRP A 200 16.37 23.48 4.84
CA TRP A 200 15.92 22.40 3.95
C TRP A 200 15.99 22.82 2.47
N GLN A 201 15.73 24.08 2.15
CA GLN A 201 15.93 24.59 0.79
C GLN A 201 17.39 24.53 0.38
N ARG A 202 18.31 24.94 1.27
CA ARG A 202 19.76 24.83 1.04
C ARG A 202 20.20 23.37 0.97
N ALA A 203 19.69 22.49 1.84
CA ALA A 203 19.98 21.06 1.79
C ALA A 203 19.43 20.41 0.50
N ILE A 204 18.23 20.75 0.07
CA ILE A 204 17.66 20.26 -1.19
C ILE A 204 18.47 20.78 -2.38
N LEU A 205 18.88 22.05 -2.40
CA LEU A 205 19.73 22.60 -3.45
C LEU A 205 21.13 21.95 -3.43
N ALA A 206 21.71 21.71 -2.26
CA ALA A 206 22.96 20.98 -2.12
C ALA A 206 22.84 19.54 -2.62
N LEU A 207 21.74 18.85 -2.27
CA LEU A 207 21.45 17.50 -2.79
C LEU A 207 21.23 17.46 -4.31
N GLN A 208 20.84 18.56 -4.92
CA GLN A 208 20.68 18.68 -6.38
C GLN A 208 21.98 19.04 -7.10
N SER A 209 23.06 19.36 -6.38
CA SER A 209 24.36 19.65 -7.02
C SER A 209 24.89 18.42 -7.75
N THR A 210 25.53 18.65 -8.90
CA THR A 210 26.03 17.56 -9.76
C THR A 210 27.04 16.65 -9.05
N TRP A 211 27.86 17.20 -8.16
CA TRP A 211 28.83 16.44 -7.40
C TRP A 211 28.16 15.52 -6.36
N VAL A 212 27.19 16.04 -5.61
CA VAL A 212 26.44 15.23 -4.63
C VAL A 212 25.64 14.14 -5.34
N GLN A 213 25.01 14.45 -6.47
CA GLN A 213 24.27 13.46 -7.27
C GLN A 213 25.16 12.34 -7.80
N ARG A 214 26.38 12.69 -8.28
CA ARG A 214 27.37 11.69 -8.68
C ARG A 214 27.84 10.86 -7.50
N GLY A 215 28.15 11.49 -6.37
CA GLY A 215 28.53 10.80 -5.13
C GLY A 215 27.46 9.82 -4.65
N LEU A 216 26.18 10.24 -4.61
CA LEU A 216 25.05 9.39 -4.25
C LEU A 216 24.90 8.21 -5.21
N LEU A 217 25.07 8.43 -6.52
CA LEU A 217 24.99 7.39 -7.53
C LEU A 217 26.09 6.32 -7.32
N TRP A 218 27.34 6.77 -7.24
CA TRP A 218 28.48 5.88 -7.00
C TRP A 218 28.34 5.11 -5.70
N LEU A 219 27.98 5.78 -4.61
CA LEU A 219 27.79 5.16 -3.30
C LEU A 219 26.64 4.14 -3.32
N SER A 220 25.52 4.48 -3.97
CA SER A 220 24.39 3.55 -4.10
C SER A 220 24.81 2.27 -4.85
N VAL A 221 25.46 2.41 -6.02
CA VAL A 221 25.90 1.26 -6.82
C VAL A 221 26.98 0.46 -6.08
N LEU A 222 27.92 1.13 -5.43
CA LEU A 222 28.94 0.49 -4.61
C LEU A 222 28.33 -0.35 -3.49
N LEU A 223 27.40 0.23 -2.72
CA LEU A 223 26.77 -0.47 -1.61
C LEU A 223 25.90 -1.64 -2.07
N LEU A 224 25.20 -1.51 -3.20
CA LEU A 224 24.47 -2.62 -3.81
C LEU A 224 25.43 -3.75 -4.21
N THR A 225 26.56 -3.43 -4.84
CA THR A 225 27.53 -4.41 -5.30
C THR A 225 28.27 -5.07 -4.15
N VAL A 226 28.81 -4.28 -3.21
CA VAL A 226 29.54 -4.80 -2.03
C VAL A 226 28.59 -5.60 -1.14
N GLY A 227 27.35 -5.12 -0.93
CA GLY A 227 26.35 -5.85 -0.17
C GLY A 227 26.01 -7.20 -0.81
N SER A 228 25.92 -7.27 -2.14
CA SER A 228 25.71 -8.53 -2.86
C SER A 228 26.89 -9.49 -2.68
N LEU A 229 28.14 -8.99 -2.73
CA LEU A 229 29.33 -9.81 -2.48
C LEU A 229 29.40 -10.31 -1.04
N TRP A 230 28.99 -9.50 -0.06
CA TRP A 230 28.94 -9.92 1.34
C TRP A 230 27.83 -10.93 1.64
N ALA A 231 26.77 -10.96 0.82
CA ALA A 231 25.72 -11.95 0.95
C ALA A 231 26.07 -13.32 0.34
N LEU A 232 27.14 -13.41 -0.49
CA LEU A 232 27.55 -14.67 -1.16
C LEU A 232 27.93 -15.80 -0.20
N PRO A 233 28.82 -15.59 0.81
CA PRO A 233 29.24 -16.64 1.69
C PRO A 233 28.16 -16.93 2.75
N HIS A 234 27.00 -17.36 2.29
CA HIS A 234 25.97 -17.93 3.14
C HIS A 234 25.83 -19.41 2.81
N GLY A 235 25.65 -20.20 3.84
CA GLY A 235 25.30 -21.59 3.71
C GLY A 235 23.78 -21.80 3.63
N ASP A 236 23.35 -23.00 3.92
CA ASP A 236 21.92 -23.32 4.13
C ASP A 236 21.38 -22.58 5.36
N PHE A 237 20.36 -21.75 5.15
CA PHE A 237 19.73 -20.95 6.23
C PHE A 237 19.12 -21.79 7.35
N LEU A 238 18.76 -23.04 7.08
CA LEU A 238 18.14 -23.94 8.06
C LEU A 238 19.16 -24.72 8.88
N ASN A 239 20.37 -24.94 8.34
CA ASN A 239 21.36 -25.81 8.95
C ASN A 239 22.67 -25.08 9.35
N ASP A 240 22.88 -23.85 8.84
CA ASP A 240 24.06 -23.04 9.18
C ASP A 240 23.68 -21.81 10.00
N PRO A 241 23.97 -21.78 11.32
CA PRO A 241 23.63 -20.64 12.17
C PRO A 241 24.38 -19.34 11.80
N THR A 242 25.45 -19.40 11.02
CA THR A 242 26.21 -18.22 10.59
C THR A 242 25.67 -17.60 9.30
N ALA A 243 24.87 -18.34 8.53
CA ALA A 243 24.39 -17.95 7.22
C ALA A 243 23.48 -16.70 7.26
N VAL A 244 22.49 -16.68 8.17
CA VAL A 244 21.53 -15.58 8.27
C VAL A 244 22.18 -14.27 8.75
N PRO A 245 23.05 -14.24 9.78
CA PRO A 245 23.77 -13.03 10.16
C PRO A 245 24.62 -12.44 9.03
N LEU A 246 25.32 -13.27 8.25
CA LEU A 246 26.08 -12.82 7.08
C LEU A 246 25.18 -12.25 5.99
N PHE A 247 24.08 -12.94 5.71
CA PHE A 247 23.06 -12.49 4.79
C PHE A 247 22.49 -11.13 5.21
N TRP A 248 22.10 -10.93 6.48
CA TRP A 248 21.59 -9.65 6.95
C TRP A 248 22.57 -8.50 6.80
N ARG A 249 23.87 -8.74 7.02
CA ARG A 249 24.93 -7.72 6.79
C ARG A 249 24.94 -7.29 5.32
N GLY A 250 24.93 -8.24 4.39
CA GLY A 250 24.88 -7.97 2.96
C GLY A 250 23.61 -7.21 2.55
N MET A 251 22.45 -7.70 2.97
CA MET A 251 21.16 -7.06 2.67
C MET A 251 21.02 -5.69 3.33
N GLY A 252 21.62 -5.46 4.51
CA GLY A 252 21.71 -4.16 5.16
C GLY A 252 22.43 -3.14 4.32
N LEU A 253 23.62 -3.49 3.78
CA LEU A 253 24.36 -2.61 2.88
C LEU A 253 23.58 -2.32 1.59
N MET A 254 22.99 -3.34 0.96
CA MET A 254 22.16 -3.17 -0.22
C MET A 254 20.95 -2.26 0.09
N SER A 255 20.34 -2.40 1.27
CA SER A 255 19.21 -1.56 1.72
C SER A 255 19.61 -0.09 1.86
N VAL A 256 20.79 0.19 2.41
CA VAL A 256 21.32 1.57 2.48
C VAL A 256 21.54 2.12 1.07
N GLY A 257 22.18 1.38 0.17
CA GLY A 257 22.37 1.78 -1.23
C GLY A 257 21.06 2.05 -1.94
N PHE A 258 20.06 1.22 -1.71
CA PHE A 258 18.70 1.38 -2.25
C PHE A 258 18.01 2.64 -1.73
N VAL A 259 18.07 2.92 -0.42
CA VAL A 259 17.49 4.13 0.18
C VAL A 259 18.17 5.40 -0.36
N LEU A 260 19.49 5.40 -0.48
CA LEU A 260 20.24 6.51 -1.07
C LEU A 260 19.80 6.79 -2.52
N SER A 261 19.46 5.73 -3.28
CA SER A 261 18.98 5.87 -4.65
C SER A 261 17.69 6.66 -4.80
N TRP A 262 16.87 6.75 -3.73
CA TRP A 262 15.63 7.57 -3.74
C TRP A 262 15.91 9.06 -3.86
N GLY A 263 17.10 9.52 -3.46
CA GLY A 263 17.58 10.91 -3.59
C GLY A 263 18.14 11.25 -4.97
N LEU A 264 18.30 10.27 -5.87
CA LEU A 264 18.85 10.51 -7.21
C LEU A 264 17.90 11.37 -8.07
N GLY A 265 18.41 12.41 -8.68
CA GLY A 265 17.69 13.28 -9.63
C GLY A 265 17.68 12.70 -11.04
N THR A 266 18.85 12.70 -11.66
CA THR A 266 19.04 12.18 -13.02
C THR A 266 20.21 11.19 -13.02
N MET A 267 20.10 10.17 -13.86
CA MET A 267 21.20 9.25 -14.13
C MET A 267 21.15 8.79 -15.59
N THR A 268 22.28 8.33 -16.10
CA THR A 268 22.33 7.73 -17.43
C THR A 268 21.77 6.31 -17.40
N ARG A 269 21.23 5.89 -18.53
CA ARG A 269 20.67 4.53 -18.69
C ARG A 269 21.70 3.44 -18.39
N GLY A 270 22.99 3.70 -18.68
CA GLY A 270 24.07 2.76 -18.36
C GLY A 270 24.17 2.48 -16.87
N TRP A 271 24.10 3.51 -16.00
CA TRP A 271 24.11 3.34 -14.56
C TRP A 271 22.87 2.64 -14.02
N PHE A 272 21.69 2.94 -14.58
CA PHE A 272 20.47 2.21 -14.24
C PHE A 272 20.64 0.70 -14.41
N TRP A 273 21.12 0.30 -15.60
CA TRP A 273 21.32 -1.13 -15.90
C TRP A 273 22.50 -1.74 -15.16
N ALA A 274 23.60 -1.00 -14.93
CA ALA A 274 24.72 -1.49 -14.14
C ALA A 274 24.25 -1.86 -12.71
N GLY A 275 23.54 -0.99 -12.03
CA GLY A 275 23.00 -1.27 -10.69
C GLY A 275 21.87 -2.30 -10.68
N ALA A 276 21.18 -2.52 -11.80
CA ALA A 276 20.17 -3.56 -11.92
C ALA A 276 20.81 -4.95 -12.19
N ILE A 277 21.81 -5.03 -13.06
CA ILE A 277 22.36 -6.30 -13.53
C ILE A 277 23.47 -6.82 -12.60
N ALA A 278 24.43 -5.97 -12.20
CA ALA A 278 25.59 -6.43 -11.45
C ALA A 278 25.25 -7.17 -10.15
N PRO A 279 24.37 -6.66 -9.25
CA PRO A 279 23.97 -7.39 -8.05
C PRO A 279 23.30 -8.72 -8.35
N ARG A 280 22.50 -8.80 -9.42
CA ARG A 280 21.84 -10.05 -9.82
C ARG A 280 22.83 -11.09 -10.30
N LEU A 281 23.80 -10.69 -11.13
CA LEU A 281 24.84 -11.60 -11.60
C LEU A 281 25.70 -12.14 -10.44
N ILE A 282 26.03 -11.27 -9.47
CA ILE A 282 26.76 -11.67 -8.26
C ILE A 282 25.92 -12.71 -7.49
N LEU A 283 24.64 -12.43 -7.21
CA LEU A 283 23.80 -13.32 -6.42
C LEU A 283 23.38 -14.62 -7.14
N LEU A 284 23.66 -14.78 -8.44
CA LEU A 284 23.54 -16.09 -9.08
C LEU A 284 24.39 -17.17 -8.39
N ALA A 285 25.55 -16.78 -7.86
CA ALA A 285 26.45 -17.69 -7.15
C ALA A 285 26.06 -17.97 -5.70
N MET A 286 25.06 -17.24 -5.17
CA MET A 286 24.56 -17.43 -3.80
C MET A 286 23.89 -18.80 -3.64
N TYR A 287 24.02 -19.42 -2.45
CA TYR A 287 23.27 -20.63 -2.12
C TYR A 287 21.74 -20.34 -2.22
N PRO A 288 20.97 -21.16 -2.94
CA PRO A 288 19.55 -20.87 -3.19
C PRO A 288 18.67 -21.12 -1.97
N GLY A 289 17.44 -20.63 -2.01
CA GLY A 289 16.37 -21.08 -1.12
C GLY A 289 15.99 -22.55 -1.37
N ASP A 290 15.32 -23.17 -0.42
CA ASP A 290 14.97 -24.59 -0.41
C ASP A 290 13.99 -25.01 -1.52
N ASP A 291 13.13 -24.11 -1.99
CA ASP A 291 12.16 -24.35 -3.06
C ASP A 291 12.78 -24.80 -4.39
N ILE A 292 14.01 -24.35 -4.70
CA ILE A 292 14.65 -24.62 -6.00
C ILE A 292 14.88 -26.11 -6.23
N TRP A 293 15.20 -26.83 -5.17
CA TRP A 293 15.44 -28.26 -5.24
C TRP A 293 14.18 -29.02 -5.66
N ARG A 294 13.04 -28.53 -5.21
CA ARG A 294 11.73 -29.05 -5.59
C ARG A 294 11.40 -28.73 -7.04
N TYR A 295 11.67 -27.51 -7.53
CA TYR A 295 11.46 -27.16 -8.94
C TYR A 295 12.27 -28.05 -9.87
N MET A 296 13.56 -28.25 -9.54
CA MET A 296 14.46 -29.11 -10.33
C MET A 296 14.01 -30.56 -10.33
N TRP A 297 13.61 -31.08 -9.16
CA TRP A 297 13.10 -32.44 -9.00
C TRP A 297 11.80 -32.68 -9.78
N GLU A 298 10.80 -31.82 -9.58
CA GLU A 298 9.51 -31.94 -10.25
C GLU A 298 9.66 -31.82 -11.76
N GLY A 299 10.58 -30.98 -12.25
CA GLY A 299 10.93 -30.91 -13.67
C GLY A 299 11.60 -32.20 -14.17
N HIS A 300 12.52 -32.76 -13.38
CA HIS A 300 13.24 -34.00 -13.72
C HIS A 300 12.30 -35.19 -13.86
N ILE A 301 11.43 -35.45 -12.87
CA ILE A 301 10.51 -36.62 -12.91
C ILE A 301 9.49 -36.53 -14.04
N GLN A 302 9.08 -35.31 -14.46
CA GLN A 302 8.22 -35.13 -15.62
C GLN A 302 8.89 -35.60 -16.93
N ASN A 303 10.21 -35.41 -17.06
CA ASN A 303 10.96 -35.88 -18.26
C ASN A 303 11.12 -37.39 -18.26
N LEU A 304 10.92 -38.05 -17.13
CA LEU A 304 10.87 -39.50 -17.01
C LEU A 304 9.46 -40.06 -17.18
N GLY A 305 8.46 -39.19 -17.44
CA GLY A 305 7.07 -39.60 -17.67
C GLY A 305 6.21 -39.65 -16.40
N PHE A 306 6.72 -39.25 -15.24
CA PHE A 306 5.94 -39.25 -14.01
C PHE A 306 5.17 -37.94 -13.84
N ASN A 307 3.98 -38.03 -13.23
CA ASN A 307 3.14 -36.88 -12.93
C ASN A 307 3.44 -36.38 -11.50
N PRO A 308 4.00 -35.16 -11.32
CA PRO A 308 4.35 -34.63 -10.01
C PRO A 308 3.15 -34.31 -9.12
N TYR A 309 1.95 -34.21 -9.67
CA TYR A 309 0.73 -34.01 -8.88
C TYR A 309 0.20 -35.30 -8.22
N LEU A 310 0.65 -36.45 -8.68
CA LEU A 310 0.21 -37.76 -8.19
C LEU A 310 1.25 -38.41 -7.28
N LEU A 311 2.53 -38.04 -7.42
CA LEU A 311 3.65 -38.69 -6.71
C LEU A 311 4.41 -37.66 -5.88
N ALA A 312 4.50 -37.91 -4.60
CA ALA A 312 5.39 -37.18 -3.71
C ALA A 312 6.87 -37.53 -3.98
N PRO A 313 7.84 -36.66 -3.70
CA PRO A 313 9.26 -36.97 -3.89
C PRO A 313 9.75 -38.22 -3.15
N SER A 314 9.13 -38.58 -2.03
CA SER A 314 9.44 -39.77 -1.23
C SER A 314 8.92 -41.07 -1.80
N ALA A 315 8.01 -41.05 -2.81
CA ALA A 315 7.38 -42.24 -3.36
C ALA A 315 8.43 -43.28 -3.80
N GLU A 316 8.23 -44.53 -3.42
CA GLU A 316 9.19 -45.64 -3.66
C GLU A 316 9.47 -45.86 -5.15
N VAL A 317 8.47 -45.68 -6.02
CA VAL A 317 8.63 -45.81 -7.49
C VAL A 317 9.65 -44.80 -8.04
N LEU A 318 9.90 -43.69 -7.34
CA LEU A 318 10.86 -42.65 -7.72
C LEU A 318 12.27 -42.88 -7.13
N ALA A 319 12.46 -43.86 -6.25
CA ALA A 319 13.73 -44.13 -5.57
C ALA A 319 14.91 -44.34 -6.52
N PRO A 320 14.78 -45.09 -7.65
CA PRO A 320 15.86 -45.30 -8.61
C PRO A 320 16.33 -44.03 -9.35
N PHE A 321 15.50 -42.97 -9.35
CA PHE A 321 15.74 -41.74 -10.12
C PHE A 321 16.21 -40.56 -9.26
N ARG A 322 16.47 -40.79 -7.95
CA ARG A 322 16.92 -39.75 -7.02
C ARG A 322 18.25 -39.15 -7.46
N LEU A 323 18.27 -37.82 -7.56
CA LEU A 323 19.48 -37.05 -7.87
C LEU A 323 20.24 -36.70 -6.57
N THR A 324 21.48 -36.27 -6.71
CA THR A 324 22.38 -35.93 -5.57
C THR A 324 21.79 -34.91 -4.59
N PHE A 325 20.95 -34.01 -5.07
CA PHE A 325 20.29 -32.98 -4.25
C PHE A 325 18.93 -33.42 -3.66
N TRP A 326 18.52 -34.68 -3.86
CA TRP A 326 17.18 -35.14 -3.43
C TRP A 326 16.91 -34.92 -1.93
N SER A 327 17.92 -35.08 -1.10
CA SER A 327 17.81 -34.86 0.37
C SER A 327 17.56 -33.41 0.78
N GLN A 328 17.75 -32.47 -0.16
CA GLN A 328 17.53 -31.03 0.08
C GLN A 328 16.11 -30.57 -0.31
N ILE A 329 15.29 -31.49 -0.85
CA ILE A 329 13.91 -31.18 -1.22
C ILE A 329 13.07 -30.98 0.03
N ASN A 330 12.38 -29.86 0.13
CA ASN A 330 11.45 -29.60 1.20
C ASN A 330 10.15 -30.44 1.03
N HIS A 331 9.47 -30.75 2.12
CA HIS A 331 8.17 -31.45 2.13
C HIS A 331 8.14 -32.72 1.27
N LEU A 332 9.07 -33.63 1.48
CA LEU A 332 9.26 -34.86 0.68
C LEU A 332 7.99 -35.71 0.52
N ASP A 333 7.09 -35.68 1.51
CA ASP A 333 5.87 -36.51 1.53
C ASP A 333 4.66 -35.85 0.87
N HIS A 334 4.85 -34.68 0.23
CA HIS A 334 3.76 -33.95 -0.43
C HIS A 334 3.97 -33.88 -1.94
N ALA A 335 2.91 -34.17 -2.71
CA ALA A 335 2.89 -33.99 -4.15
C ALA A 335 2.97 -32.50 -4.53
N ALA A 336 3.15 -32.19 -5.82
CA ALA A 336 3.31 -30.87 -6.34
C ALA A 336 2.12 -29.93 -6.04
N ILE A 337 2.44 -28.68 -5.69
CA ILE A 337 1.44 -27.62 -5.44
C ILE A 337 1.50 -26.49 -6.46
N TYR A 338 2.54 -26.45 -7.31
CA TYR A 338 2.76 -25.38 -8.26
C TYR A 338 1.84 -25.51 -9.48
N PRO A 339 1.32 -24.37 -10.03
CA PRO A 339 0.41 -24.41 -11.17
C PRO A 339 1.03 -25.01 -12.44
N PRO A 340 0.19 -25.50 -13.38
CA PRO A 340 0.62 -26.33 -14.51
C PRO A 340 1.67 -25.70 -15.42
N LEU A 341 1.57 -24.40 -15.72
CA LEU A 341 2.54 -23.76 -16.60
C LEU A 341 3.90 -23.58 -15.91
N ALA A 342 3.93 -23.38 -14.57
CA ALA A 342 5.17 -23.40 -13.82
C ALA A 342 5.82 -24.79 -13.91
N GLN A 343 5.03 -25.85 -13.74
CA GLN A 343 5.49 -27.25 -13.88
C GLN A 343 6.09 -27.53 -15.26
N LEU A 344 5.43 -27.06 -16.33
CA LEU A 344 5.98 -27.20 -17.69
C LEU A 344 7.27 -26.39 -17.88
N GLY A 345 7.38 -25.23 -17.23
CA GLY A 345 8.61 -24.46 -17.18
C GLY A 345 9.74 -25.23 -16.47
N PHE A 346 9.46 -25.86 -15.33
CA PHE A 346 10.43 -26.70 -14.61
C PHE A 346 10.85 -27.90 -15.46
N ARG A 347 9.91 -28.57 -16.13
CA ARG A 347 10.17 -29.65 -17.09
C ARG A 347 11.13 -29.21 -18.19
N LEU A 348 10.85 -28.08 -18.82
CA LEU A 348 11.67 -27.54 -19.92
C LEU A 348 13.10 -27.26 -19.47
N LEU A 349 13.27 -26.59 -18.33
CA LEU A 349 14.61 -26.27 -17.79
C LEU A 349 15.36 -27.53 -17.38
N ALA A 350 14.68 -28.48 -16.70
CA ALA A 350 15.30 -29.74 -16.30
C ALA A 350 15.64 -30.65 -17.48
N ALA A 351 14.94 -30.55 -18.62
CA ALA A 351 15.29 -31.24 -19.87
C ALA A 351 16.59 -30.72 -20.48
N ILE A 352 16.90 -29.43 -20.30
CA ILE A 352 18.17 -28.82 -20.75
C ILE A 352 19.29 -29.18 -19.77
N SER A 353 19.09 -28.85 -18.49
CA SER A 353 19.99 -29.19 -17.38
C SER A 353 19.27 -28.98 -16.05
N PRO A 354 19.20 -29.96 -15.15
CA PRO A 354 18.69 -29.78 -13.80
C PRO A 354 19.73 -29.06 -12.92
N SER A 355 20.07 -27.83 -13.25
CA SER A 355 21.07 -27.02 -12.54
C SER A 355 20.48 -25.75 -11.92
N VAL A 356 20.90 -25.44 -10.71
CA VAL A 356 20.49 -24.21 -9.98
C VAL A 356 20.74 -22.96 -10.83
N LEU A 357 21.90 -22.91 -11.51
CA LEU A 357 22.28 -21.74 -12.32
C LEU A 357 21.29 -21.50 -13.48
N LEU A 358 20.90 -22.55 -14.21
CA LEU A 358 19.97 -22.41 -15.34
C LEU A 358 18.59 -21.90 -14.86
N PHE A 359 18.10 -22.45 -13.76
CA PHE A 359 16.84 -22.03 -13.19
C PHE A 359 16.93 -20.54 -12.74
N LYS A 360 17.96 -20.15 -11.99
CA LYS A 360 18.18 -18.76 -11.57
C LYS A 360 18.28 -17.80 -12.77
N LEU A 361 19.00 -18.17 -13.82
CA LEU A 361 19.11 -17.36 -15.04
C LEU A 361 17.75 -17.09 -15.68
N SER A 362 16.87 -18.09 -15.74
CA SER A 362 15.53 -17.93 -16.29
C SER A 362 14.66 -16.98 -15.44
N LEU A 363 14.78 -17.04 -14.10
CA LEU A 363 14.08 -16.17 -13.18
C LEU A 363 14.58 -14.74 -13.26
N VAL A 364 15.89 -14.54 -13.34
CA VAL A 364 16.54 -13.23 -13.52
C VAL A 364 16.19 -12.63 -14.88
N ALA A 365 16.11 -13.44 -15.95
CA ALA A 365 15.70 -12.96 -17.26
C ALA A 365 14.26 -12.39 -17.24
N ALA A 366 13.32 -13.07 -16.58
CA ALA A 366 11.95 -12.57 -16.40
C ALA A 366 11.93 -11.28 -15.56
N ASP A 367 12.68 -11.22 -14.48
CA ASP A 367 12.83 -10.06 -13.60
C ASP A 367 13.42 -8.84 -14.32
N LEU A 368 14.49 -9.02 -15.09
CA LEU A 368 15.05 -7.95 -15.95
C LEU A 368 14.07 -7.53 -17.06
N GLY A 369 13.24 -8.45 -17.53
CA GLY A 369 12.11 -8.15 -18.42
C GLY A 369 11.11 -7.19 -17.77
N ILE A 370 10.78 -7.38 -16.48
CA ILE A 370 9.95 -6.46 -15.71
C ILE A 370 10.64 -5.09 -15.58
N CYS A 371 11.94 -5.05 -15.24
CA CYS A 371 12.73 -3.80 -15.21
C CYS A 371 12.60 -3.03 -16.54
N GLN A 372 12.74 -3.72 -17.66
CA GLN A 372 12.64 -3.12 -18.99
C GLN A 372 11.25 -2.57 -19.30
N LEU A 373 10.18 -3.31 -18.95
CA LEU A 373 8.81 -2.85 -19.15
C LEU A 373 8.50 -1.61 -18.33
N LEU A 374 8.87 -1.60 -17.06
CA LEU A 374 8.66 -0.48 -16.15
C LEU A 374 9.49 0.75 -16.55
N SER A 375 10.76 0.56 -16.92
CA SER A 375 11.65 1.63 -17.37
C SER A 375 11.13 2.30 -18.64
N ARG A 376 10.63 1.52 -19.60
CA ARG A 376 10.02 2.07 -20.82
C ARG A 376 8.75 2.88 -20.55
N ARG A 377 7.99 2.52 -19.52
CA ARG A 377 6.72 3.17 -19.20
C ARG A 377 6.86 4.36 -18.26
N PHE A 378 7.66 4.23 -17.20
CA PHE A 378 7.75 5.20 -16.10
C PHE A 378 9.11 5.92 -16.03
N GLY A 379 10.05 5.54 -16.89
CA GLY A 379 11.43 6.03 -16.90
C GLY A 379 12.32 5.35 -15.86
N ASP A 380 13.62 5.42 -16.08
CA ASP A 380 14.64 4.72 -15.29
C ASP A 380 14.60 5.13 -13.81
N ARG A 381 14.45 6.44 -13.53
CA ARG A 381 14.40 6.96 -12.15
C ARG A 381 13.26 6.38 -11.32
N ALA A 382 12.05 6.33 -11.86
CA ALA A 382 10.91 5.76 -11.13
C ALA A 382 11.10 4.26 -10.91
N THR A 383 11.71 3.60 -11.91
CA THR A 383 11.92 2.15 -11.92
C THR A 383 13.02 1.70 -10.96
N LEU A 384 13.85 2.61 -10.40
CA LEU A 384 14.83 2.27 -9.34
C LEU A 384 14.18 1.56 -8.16
N LEU A 385 12.92 1.93 -7.85
CA LEU A 385 12.16 1.28 -6.78
C LEU A 385 12.02 -0.24 -6.96
N TYR A 386 12.01 -0.71 -8.20
CA TYR A 386 11.99 -2.13 -8.53
C TYR A 386 13.40 -2.66 -8.84
N ALA A 387 14.10 -1.99 -9.76
CA ALA A 387 15.33 -2.50 -10.35
C ALA A 387 16.49 -2.62 -9.35
N TRP A 388 16.58 -1.70 -8.37
CA TRP A 388 17.62 -1.67 -7.34
C TRP A 388 17.13 -2.14 -5.96
N ASN A 389 15.91 -2.66 -5.89
CA ASN A 389 15.31 -3.15 -4.66
C ASN A 389 16.02 -4.42 -4.17
N PRO A 390 16.62 -4.44 -2.97
CA PRO A 390 17.37 -5.58 -2.49
C PRO A 390 16.49 -6.83 -2.30
N LEU A 391 15.22 -6.66 -1.93
CA LEU A 391 14.30 -7.78 -1.78
C LEU A 391 13.99 -8.43 -3.14
N VAL A 392 13.80 -7.62 -4.20
CA VAL A 392 13.58 -8.12 -5.57
C VAL A 392 14.82 -8.85 -6.08
N ILE A 393 15.99 -8.23 -5.93
CA ILE A 393 17.29 -8.78 -6.37
C ILE A 393 17.53 -10.12 -5.67
N TYR A 394 17.39 -10.16 -4.35
CA TYR A 394 17.55 -11.39 -3.57
C TYR A 394 16.54 -12.45 -3.98
N SER A 395 15.27 -12.12 -4.03
CA SER A 395 14.21 -13.12 -4.24
C SER A 395 14.38 -13.90 -5.54
N PHE A 396 14.85 -13.25 -6.61
CA PHE A 396 14.94 -13.90 -7.92
C PHE A 396 16.35 -14.40 -8.25
N ALA A 397 17.39 -13.65 -7.90
CA ALA A 397 18.76 -14.04 -8.18
C ALA A 397 19.41 -14.87 -7.06
N GLY A 398 19.20 -14.50 -5.80
CA GLY A 398 19.73 -15.20 -4.63
C GLY A 398 18.87 -16.40 -4.24
N GLY A 399 17.64 -16.13 -3.75
CA GLY A 399 16.71 -17.13 -3.25
C GLY A 399 16.10 -18.06 -4.30
N ALA A 400 16.14 -17.68 -5.58
CA ALA A 400 15.64 -18.48 -6.71
C ALA A 400 14.14 -18.77 -6.65
N HIS A 401 13.31 -17.80 -6.17
CA HIS A 401 11.87 -17.94 -6.19
C HIS A 401 11.31 -17.63 -7.57
N TYR A 402 10.38 -18.48 -8.07
CA TYR A 402 9.89 -18.40 -9.46
C TYR A 402 8.86 -17.29 -9.71
N ASP A 403 8.60 -16.44 -8.73
CA ASP A 403 7.56 -15.40 -8.78
C ASP A 403 7.74 -14.37 -9.90
N SER A 404 8.94 -14.16 -10.39
CA SER A 404 9.19 -13.32 -11.57
C SER A 404 8.47 -13.81 -12.83
N TRP A 405 8.24 -15.13 -12.95
CA TRP A 405 7.57 -15.73 -14.10
C TRP A 405 6.08 -15.34 -14.19
N PHE A 406 5.37 -15.25 -13.05
CA PHE A 406 3.98 -14.78 -13.10
C PHE A 406 3.87 -13.26 -13.11
N LEU A 407 4.84 -12.56 -12.48
CA LEU A 407 4.85 -11.09 -12.43
C LEU A 407 5.09 -10.48 -13.82
N LEU A 408 5.93 -11.07 -14.64
CA LEU A 408 6.23 -10.54 -15.99
C LEU A 408 4.97 -10.41 -16.85
N PRO A 409 4.16 -11.46 -17.08
CA PRO A 409 2.91 -11.35 -17.83
C PRO A 409 1.86 -10.49 -17.11
N LEU A 410 1.81 -10.48 -15.79
CA LEU A 410 0.91 -9.61 -15.01
C LEU A 410 1.22 -8.13 -15.24
N VAL A 411 2.50 -7.74 -15.16
CA VAL A 411 2.95 -6.36 -15.43
C VAL A 411 2.72 -5.99 -16.88
N ALA A 412 3.01 -6.88 -17.82
CA ALA A 412 2.74 -6.63 -19.24
C ALA A 412 1.23 -6.42 -19.50
N ALA A 413 0.37 -7.24 -18.89
CA ALA A 413 -1.08 -7.11 -18.97
C ALA A 413 -1.55 -5.75 -18.42
N TRP A 414 -1.05 -5.36 -17.24
CA TRP A 414 -1.36 -4.06 -16.63
C TRP A 414 -0.98 -2.90 -17.54
N LEU A 415 0.23 -2.88 -18.09
CA LEU A 415 0.71 -1.78 -18.93
C LEU A 415 -0.09 -1.65 -20.25
N ILE A 416 -0.53 -2.79 -20.82
CA ILE A 416 -1.43 -2.78 -21.98
C ILE A 416 -2.82 -2.27 -21.58
N ALA A 417 -3.33 -2.70 -20.42
CA ALA A 417 -4.62 -2.26 -19.89
C ALA A 417 -4.67 -0.73 -19.70
N GLU A 418 -3.61 -0.11 -19.18
CA GLU A 418 -3.51 1.35 -19.04
C GLU A 418 -3.69 2.08 -20.38
N GLN A 419 -3.11 1.54 -21.46
CA GLN A 419 -3.29 2.12 -22.80
C GLN A 419 -4.73 2.03 -23.29
N VAL A 420 -5.41 0.90 -22.98
CA VAL A 420 -6.84 0.70 -23.30
C VAL A 420 -7.73 1.65 -22.48
N GLU A 421 -7.38 1.84 -21.20
CA GLU A 421 -8.11 2.69 -20.26
C GLU A 421 -7.98 4.19 -20.64
N ALA A 422 -6.78 4.65 -20.94
CA ALA A 422 -6.52 6.04 -21.35
C ALA A 422 -7.31 6.44 -22.59
N ARG A 423 -7.35 5.57 -23.59
CA ARG A 423 -8.15 5.82 -24.82
C ARG A 423 -9.66 5.85 -24.57
N SER A 424 -10.12 5.25 -23.50
CA SER A 424 -11.55 5.23 -23.15
C SER A 424 -12.03 6.50 -22.45
N GLN A 425 -11.12 7.31 -21.92
CA GLN A 425 -11.40 8.53 -21.15
C GLN A 425 -11.40 9.82 -22.01
N HIS A 426 -10.79 9.80 -23.20
CA HIS A 426 -10.88 10.94 -24.11
C HIS A 426 -12.28 11.02 -24.76
N PRO A 427 -12.90 12.23 -24.86
CA PRO A 427 -14.19 12.40 -25.53
C PRO A 427 -14.05 11.89 -26.97
N ARG A 428 -14.99 11.01 -27.36
CA ARG A 428 -15.01 10.43 -28.70
C ARG A 428 -15.16 11.56 -29.73
N LYS A 429 -14.23 11.66 -30.67
CA LYS A 429 -14.48 12.39 -31.90
C LYS A 429 -15.77 11.85 -32.52
N PRO A 430 -16.62 12.71 -33.15
CA PRO A 430 -17.82 12.28 -33.84
C PRO A 430 -17.54 11.08 -34.74
N ALA A 431 -18.49 10.15 -34.87
CA ALA A 431 -18.32 8.88 -35.58
C ALA A 431 -17.74 8.99 -36.99
N TRP A 432 -18.01 10.10 -37.68
CA TRP A 432 -17.53 10.42 -39.03
C TRP A 432 -16.05 10.88 -39.09
N GLN A 433 -15.42 11.24 -37.94
CA GLN A 433 -14.00 11.59 -37.87
C GLN A 433 -13.11 10.41 -37.36
N GLN A 434 -13.68 9.23 -37.14
CA GLN A 434 -12.91 8.07 -36.68
C GLN A 434 -12.40 7.30 -37.92
N PRO A 435 -11.07 7.07 -38.05
CA PRO A 435 -10.57 6.25 -39.14
C PRO A 435 -11.12 4.83 -39.02
N ALA A 436 -11.57 4.26 -40.13
CA ALA A 436 -12.00 2.88 -40.24
C ALA A 436 -10.82 1.94 -39.92
N GLY A 437 -10.76 1.43 -38.68
CA GLY A 437 -9.64 0.64 -38.18
C GLY A 437 -9.82 0.17 -36.72
N ASN A 438 -11.04 -0.01 -36.27
CA ASN A 438 -11.41 -0.19 -34.86
C ASN A 438 -11.14 -1.59 -34.22
N GLY A 439 -10.35 -2.48 -34.82
CA GLY A 439 -9.97 -3.77 -34.20
C GLY A 439 -8.93 -3.66 -33.08
N LYS A 440 -8.10 -2.60 -33.08
CA LYS A 440 -6.98 -2.44 -32.13
C LYS A 440 -7.37 -2.42 -30.64
N PRO A 441 -8.46 -1.74 -30.20
CA PRO A 441 -8.84 -1.75 -28.78
C PRO A 441 -9.36 -3.12 -28.29
N ARG A 442 -10.08 -3.86 -29.15
CA ARG A 442 -10.57 -5.21 -28.83
C ARG A 442 -9.41 -6.20 -28.72
N TRP A 443 -8.48 -6.17 -29.67
CA TRP A 443 -7.27 -6.99 -29.64
C TRP A 443 -6.42 -6.75 -28.39
N GLN A 444 -6.19 -5.49 -28.01
CA GLN A 444 -5.43 -5.17 -26.81
C GLN A 444 -6.12 -5.68 -25.53
N ALA A 445 -7.45 -5.57 -25.44
CA ALA A 445 -8.19 -6.08 -24.29
C ALA A 445 -8.13 -7.62 -24.20
N THR A 446 -8.21 -8.32 -25.35
CA THR A 446 -8.08 -9.78 -25.46
C THR A 446 -6.65 -10.21 -25.11
N LYS A 447 -5.63 -9.50 -25.62
CA LYS A 447 -4.22 -9.73 -25.28
C LYS A 447 -3.96 -9.55 -23.77
N THR A 448 -4.58 -8.55 -23.13
CA THR A 448 -4.52 -8.36 -21.68
C THR A 448 -5.09 -9.58 -20.95
N ALA A 449 -6.26 -10.07 -21.35
CA ALA A 449 -6.88 -11.25 -20.76
C ALA A 449 -5.98 -12.51 -20.94
N PHE A 450 -5.40 -12.72 -22.12
CA PHE A 450 -4.47 -13.81 -22.39
C PHE A 450 -3.23 -13.76 -21.47
N LEU A 451 -2.60 -12.60 -21.34
CA LEU A 451 -1.43 -12.42 -20.46
C LEU A 451 -1.78 -12.64 -18.98
N LEU A 452 -2.97 -12.21 -18.54
CA LEU A 452 -3.47 -12.55 -17.20
C LEU A 452 -3.66 -14.07 -17.06
N GLY A 453 -4.13 -14.73 -18.10
CA GLY A 453 -4.23 -16.20 -18.14
C GLY A 453 -2.88 -16.90 -18.03
N VAL A 454 -1.86 -16.42 -18.72
CA VAL A 454 -0.48 -16.90 -18.57
C VAL A 454 -0.01 -16.72 -17.12
N SER A 455 -0.26 -15.54 -16.54
CA SER A 455 0.07 -15.26 -15.14
C SER A 455 -0.63 -16.23 -14.17
N ILE A 456 -1.92 -16.51 -14.39
CA ILE A 456 -2.71 -17.46 -13.57
C ILE A 456 -2.15 -18.89 -13.71
N ALA A 457 -1.81 -19.30 -14.93
CA ALA A 457 -1.27 -20.63 -15.19
C ALA A 457 0.10 -20.86 -14.55
N VAL A 458 0.84 -19.79 -14.23
CA VAL A 458 2.08 -19.82 -13.44
C VAL A 458 1.81 -19.69 -11.93
N LYS A 459 0.86 -18.83 -11.51
CA LYS A 459 0.51 -18.63 -10.10
C LYS A 459 -0.94 -18.15 -9.96
N TRP A 460 -1.76 -18.85 -9.18
CA TRP A 460 -3.21 -18.64 -9.07
C TRP A 460 -3.62 -17.20 -8.65
N MET A 461 -2.72 -16.44 -8.02
CA MET A 461 -3.00 -15.14 -7.40
C MET A 461 -3.52 -14.08 -8.38
N SER A 462 -3.32 -14.26 -9.69
CA SER A 462 -3.81 -13.32 -10.72
C SER A 462 -5.27 -13.56 -11.14
N LEU A 463 -5.94 -14.60 -10.62
CA LEU A 463 -7.33 -14.94 -11.00
C LEU A 463 -8.33 -13.79 -10.71
N PRO A 464 -8.32 -13.13 -9.53
CA PRO A 464 -9.20 -12.00 -9.27
C PRO A 464 -8.93 -10.80 -10.19
N VAL A 465 -7.69 -10.66 -10.69
CA VAL A 465 -7.31 -9.59 -11.62
C VAL A 465 -7.94 -9.84 -13.00
N LEU A 466 -7.98 -11.11 -13.46
CA LEU A 466 -8.71 -11.49 -14.68
C LEU A 466 -10.21 -11.27 -14.52
N ALA A 467 -10.80 -11.68 -13.39
CA ALA A 467 -12.22 -11.47 -13.11
C ALA A 467 -12.59 -9.97 -13.16
N PHE A 468 -11.77 -9.10 -12.53
CA PHE A 468 -11.93 -7.65 -12.64
C PHE A 468 -11.85 -7.17 -14.10
N TRP A 469 -10.88 -7.64 -14.87
CA TRP A 469 -10.72 -7.23 -16.26
C TRP A 469 -11.92 -7.63 -17.14
N VAL A 470 -12.40 -8.86 -17.01
CA VAL A 470 -13.61 -9.36 -17.69
C VAL A 470 -14.81 -8.49 -17.29
N TRP A 471 -15.04 -8.27 -16.00
CA TRP A 471 -16.11 -7.42 -15.48
C TRP A 471 -16.09 -6.00 -16.05
N ARG A 472 -14.90 -5.40 -16.21
CA ARG A 472 -14.77 -4.03 -16.73
C ARG A 472 -14.92 -3.93 -18.26
N ARG A 473 -14.73 -5.01 -18.99
CA ARG A 473 -14.63 -4.98 -20.47
C ARG A 473 -15.65 -5.84 -21.20
N TRP A 474 -16.47 -6.63 -20.49
CA TRP A 474 -17.40 -7.59 -21.12
C TRP A 474 -18.38 -6.95 -22.11
N GLN A 475 -18.91 -5.73 -21.83
CA GLN A 475 -19.82 -5.03 -22.72
C GLN A 475 -19.18 -4.58 -24.05
N ARG A 476 -17.86 -4.40 -24.07
CA ARG A 476 -17.13 -3.86 -25.25
C ARG A 476 -16.48 -4.94 -26.09
N VAL A 477 -16.12 -6.07 -25.51
CA VAL A 477 -15.36 -7.14 -26.17
C VAL A 477 -16.16 -8.44 -26.20
N GLY A 478 -17.05 -8.65 -25.21
CA GLY A 478 -17.76 -9.90 -24.96
C GLY A 478 -17.09 -10.68 -23.81
N ALA A 479 -17.90 -11.12 -22.84
CA ALA A 479 -17.41 -11.87 -21.68
C ALA A 479 -16.77 -13.19 -22.12
N VAL A 480 -17.42 -13.93 -23.03
CA VAL A 480 -16.93 -15.23 -23.54
C VAL A 480 -15.54 -15.07 -24.18
N THR A 481 -15.35 -14.10 -25.05
CA THR A 481 -14.04 -13.85 -25.71
C THR A 481 -12.94 -13.60 -24.69
N LEU A 482 -13.20 -12.77 -23.66
CA LEU A 482 -12.22 -12.46 -22.63
C LEU A 482 -11.95 -13.65 -21.71
N MET A 483 -12.99 -14.41 -21.34
CA MET A 483 -12.83 -15.64 -20.54
C MET A 483 -12.07 -16.71 -21.29
N VAL A 484 -12.42 -16.97 -22.56
CA VAL A 484 -11.69 -17.94 -23.39
C VAL A 484 -10.22 -17.52 -23.51
N ALA A 485 -9.94 -16.27 -23.86
CA ALA A 485 -8.56 -15.79 -23.96
C ALA A 485 -7.80 -15.88 -22.64
N GLY A 486 -8.48 -15.57 -21.52
CA GLY A 486 -7.87 -15.60 -20.18
C GLY A 486 -7.69 -17.00 -19.60
N LEU A 487 -8.55 -17.95 -19.94
CA LEU A 487 -8.44 -19.32 -19.41
C LEU A 487 -7.69 -20.27 -20.34
N LEU A 488 -7.53 -19.92 -21.62
CA LEU A 488 -6.86 -20.75 -22.62
C LEU A 488 -5.43 -21.17 -22.21
N PRO A 489 -4.55 -20.25 -21.70
CA PRO A 489 -3.21 -20.67 -21.28
C PRO A 489 -3.23 -21.71 -20.15
N LEU A 490 -4.14 -21.56 -19.20
CA LEU A 490 -4.32 -22.51 -18.11
C LEU A 490 -4.86 -23.85 -18.63
N ALA A 491 -5.90 -23.82 -19.48
CA ALA A 491 -6.49 -25.02 -20.07
C ALA A 491 -5.46 -25.83 -20.86
N LEU A 492 -4.66 -25.15 -21.69
CA LEU A 492 -3.58 -25.81 -22.44
C LEU A 492 -2.48 -26.38 -21.56
N ALA A 493 -2.13 -25.66 -20.48
CA ALA A 493 -1.09 -26.10 -19.55
C ALA A 493 -1.52 -27.31 -18.69
N ILE A 494 -2.82 -27.51 -18.47
CA ILE A 494 -3.35 -28.66 -17.72
C ILE A 494 -3.30 -29.95 -18.54
N LEU A 495 -3.48 -29.87 -19.86
CA LEU A 495 -3.63 -31.08 -20.75
C LEU A 495 -2.55 -32.15 -20.54
N PRO A 496 -1.25 -31.84 -20.39
CA PRO A 496 -0.21 -32.85 -20.19
C PRO A 496 -0.33 -33.62 -18.85
N PHE A 497 -1.10 -33.12 -17.90
CA PHE A 497 -1.30 -33.74 -16.58
C PHE A 497 -2.61 -34.48 -16.41
N CYS A 498 -3.42 -34.55 -17.50
CA CYS A 498 -4.68 -35.27 -17.52
C CYS A 498 -4.45 -36.69 -18.06
N HIS A 499 -4.74 -37.72 -17.27
CA HIS A 499 -4.65 -39.10 -17.66
C HIS A 499 -5.92 -39.84 -17.23
N SER A 500 -6.41 -40.76 -18.08
CA SER A 500 -7.53 -41.68 -17.77
C SER A 500 -8.79 -40.98 -17.24
N GLY A 501 -9.10 -39.76 -17.75
CA GLY A 501 -10.32 -39.05 -17.40
C GLY A 501 -10.23 -38.22 -16.10
N SER A 502 -9.08 -38.20 -15.43
CA SER A 502 -8.83 -37.32 -14.23
C SER A 502 -7.73 -36.31 -14.50
N CYS A 503 -7.93 -35.06 -14.03
CA CYS A 503 -6.97 -33.96 -14.09
C CYS A 503 -6.73 -33.41 -12.69
N SER A 504 -5.87 -34.05 -11.92
CA SER A 504 -5.56 -33.63 -10.54
C SER A 504 -4.40 -32.62 -10.55
N VAL A 505 -4.72 -31.33 -10.70
CA VAL A 505 -3.74 -30.23 -10.73
C VAL A 505 -3.97 -29.19 -9.64
N LEU A 506 -5.04 -29.34 -8.85
CA LEU A 506 -5.36 -28.43 -7.76
C LEU A 506 -4.94 -29.06 -6.42
N PRO A 507 -4.13 -28.39 -5.62
CA PRO A 507 -3.65 -28.91 -4.32
C PRO A 507 -4.69 -28.72 -3.20
N ILE A 508 -5.98 -29.01 -3.48
CA ILE A 508 -7.08 -28.79 -2.53
C ILE A 508 -7.02 -29.68 -1.29
N ASN A 509 -6.35 -30.83 -1.41
CA ASN A 509 -6.16 -31.78 -0.31
C ASN A 509 -4.81 -31.63 0.40
N SER A 510 -4.07 -30.56 0.15
CA SER A 510 -2.79 -30.32 0.82
C SER A 510 -3.02 -29.68 2.20
N ASP A 511 -2.54 -30.32 3.24
CA ASP A 511 -2.58 -29.79 4.61
C ASP A 511 -1.83 -28.44 4.71
N PHE A 512 -0.73 -28.28 3.95
CA PHE A 512 -0.02 -27.02 3.85
C PHE A 512 -0.92 -25.89 3.29
N VAL A 513 -1.69 -26.16 2.24
CA VAL A 513 -2.63 -25.17 1.67
C VAL A 513 -3.76 -24.89 2.64
N THR A 514 -4.24 -25.91 3.37
CA THR A 514 -5.42 -25.79 4.24
C THR A 514 -5.08 -25.17 5.60
N TYR A 515 -3.93 -25.49 6.19
CA TYR A 515 -3.58 -25.10 7.55
C TYR A 515 -2.20 -24.46 7.69
N GLY A 516 -1.44 -24.30 6.62
CA GLY A 516 -0.11 -23.69 6.67
C GLY A 516 -0.14 -22.27 7.27
N ARG A 517 0.88 -21.96 8.06
CA ARG A 517 1.10 -20.64 8.65
C ARG A 517 2.52 -20.17 8.35
N SER A 518 2.68 -18.85 8.24
CA SER A 518 3.99 -18.23 8.14
C SER A 518 3.97 -16.87 8.86
N ILE A 519 4.60 -15.84 8.33
CA ILE A 519 4.72 -14.51 8.97
C ILE A 519 3.44 -13.66 8.89
N ALA A 520 2.27 -14.27 8.84
CA ALA A 520 1.00 -13.55 8.68
C ALA A 520 0.76 -12.48 9.75
N LEU A 521 0.05 -11.42 9.36
CA LEU A 521 -0.31 -10.32 10.27
C LEU A 521 -1.51 -10.67 11.15
N ILE A 522 -2.57 -11.21 10.54
CA ILE A 522 -3.88 -11.37 11.19
C ILE A 522 -4.07 -12.78 11.75
N SER A 523 -3.56 -13.81 11.05
CA SER A 523 -3.84 -15.19 11.44
C SER A 523 -3.45 -15.53 12.89
N PRO A 524 -2.37 -15.02 13.48
CA PRO A 524 -2.05 -15.34 14.86
C PRO A 524 -3.14 -14.93 15.85
N VAL A 525 -3.76 -13.77 15.62
CA VAL A 525 -4.87 -13.30 16.49
C VAL A 525 -6.11 -14.16 16.30
N VAL A 526 -6.39 -14.57 15.05
CA VAL A 526 -7.53 -15.46 14.76
C VAL A 526 -7.29 -16.85 15.30
N ASP A 527 -6.07 -17.37 15.19
CA ASP A 527 -5.69 -18.69 15.71
C ASP A 527 -5.83 -18.75 17.24
N ASP A 528 -5.45 -17.69 17.95
CA ASP A 528 -5.60 -17.57 19.41
C ASP A 528 -7.08 -17.53 19.86
N LEU A 529 -7.94 -16.96 19.02
CA LEU A 529 -9.39 -16.86 19.28
C LEU A 529 -10.17 -18.10 18.84
N TRP A 530 -9.57 -19.02 18.07
CA TRP A 530 -10.26 -20.18 17.50
C TRP A 530 -10.50 -21.26 18.55
N PRO A 531 -11.75 -21.77 18.71
CA PRO A 531 -12.05 -22.81 19.71
C PRO A 531 -11.28 -24.11 19.42
N ARG A 532 -10.52 -24.58 20.41
CA ARG A 532 -9.75 -25.83 20.29
C ARG A 532 -10.62 -27.06 19.99
N SER A 533 -11.88 -27.03 20.40
CA SER A 533 -12.87 -28.09 20.14
C SER A 533 -13.22 -28.27 18.65
N LEU A 534 -12.94 -27.28 17.82
CA LEU A 534 -13.18 -27.31 16.36
C LEU A 534 -11.96 -27.74 15.56
N GLN A 535 -10.87 -28.11 16.22
CA GLN A 535 -9.66 -28.57 15.55
C GLN A 535 -9.75 -30.04 15.18
N PRO A 536 -9.34 -30.45 13.97
CA PRO A 536 -9.27 -31.85 13.60
C PRO A 536 -8.28 -32.61 14.50
N GLY A 537 -8.71 -33.72 15.12
CA GLY A 537 -7.90 -34.50 16.05
C GLY A 537 -6.66 -35.17 15.43
N TRP A 538 -6.58 -35.22 14.10
CA TRP A 538 -5.45 -35.77 13.34
C TRP A 538 -4.35 -34.75 13.03
N LEU A 539 -4.58 -33.46 13.30
CA LEU A 539 -3.62 -32.38 13.01
C LEU A 539 -2.45 -32.46 14.01
N GLN A 540 -1.33 -32.99 13.55
CA GLN A 540 -0.11 -33.07 14.37
C GLN A 540 0.59 -31.70 14.45
N PRO A 541 1.10 -31.28 15.62
CA PRO A 541 1.50 -29.87 15.87
C PRO A 541 2.88 -29.47 15.36
N THR A 542 3.50 -30.15 14.40
CA THR A 542 4.92 -29.91 14.07
C THR A 542 5.18 -28.74 13.09
N TRP A 543 4.22 -28.41 12.21
CA TRP A 543 4.36 -27.30 11.23
C TRP A 543 3.07 -26.49 11.06
N PHE A 544 1.97 -26.95 11.61
CA PHE A 544 0.66 -26.35 11.49
C PHE A 544 0.27 -25.77 12.84
N VAL A 545 0.09 -24.45 12.88
CA VAL A 545 -0.48 -23.80 14.05
C VAL A 545 -1.94 -24.24 14.19
N GLN A 546 -2.36 -24.53 15.40
CA GLN A 546 -3.74 -24.82 15.73
C GLN A 546 -4.59 -23.58 15.42
N GLY A 547 -5.41 -23.64 14.38
CA GLY A 547 -6.23 -22.52 13.94
C GLY A 547 -7.25 -22.95 12.88
N PRO A 548 -8.08 -22.01 12.38
CA PRO A 548 -9.07 -22.30 11.35
C PRO A 548 -8.42 -22.63 10.01
N PRO A 549 -9.13 -23.37 9.15
CA PRO A 549 -8.67 -23.60 7.79
C PRO A 549 -8.55 -22.29 6.99
N ASN A 550 -7.56 -22.22 6.11
CA ASN A 550 -7.16 -21.01 5.40
C ASN A 550 -8.25 -20.42 4.48
N TRP A 551 -9.24 -21.21 4.04
CA TRP A 551 -10.36 -20.72 3.24
C TRP A 551 -11.21 -19.66 3.98
N ILE A 552 -11.19 -19.58 5.32
CA ILE A 552 -11.86 -18.54 6.09
C ILE A 552 -11.35 -17.13 5.70
N TYR A 553 -10.06 -17.01 5.43
CA TYR A 553 -9.47 -15.74 4.99
C TYR A 553 -9.83 -15.38 3.53
N ALA A 554 -10.29 -16.36 2.76
CA ALA A 554 -10.76 -16.12 1.40
C ALA A 554 -12.07 -15.32 1.36
N LEU A 555 -12.93 -15.42 2.39
CA LEU A 555 -14.20 -14.69 2.43
C LEU A 555 -14.00 -13.17 2.47
N PRO A 556 -13.28 -12.58 3.45
CA PRO A 556 -13.05 -11.12 3.47
C PRO A 556 -12.26 -10.65 2.23
N LEU A 557 -11.34 -11.46 1.71
CA LEU A 557 -10.65 -11.16 0.46
C LEU A 557 -11.62 -11.15 -0.73
N GLY A 558 -12.53 -12.10 -0.83
CA GLY A 558 -13.57 -12.15 -1.86
C GLY A 558 -14.51 -10.95 -1.81
N LEU A 559 -14.97 -10.56 -0.60
CA LEU A 559 -15.78 -9.36 -0.40
C LEU A 559 -15.05 -8.09 -0.85
N MET A 560 -13.75 -7.98 -0.54
CA MET A 560 -12.92 -6.87 -1.01
C MET A 560 -12.78 -6.87 -2.54
N VAL A 561 -12.60 -8.03 -3.17
CA VAL A 561 -12.55 -8.16 -4.63
C VAL A 561 -13.86 -7.69 -5.26
N LEU A 562 -15.01 -8.15 -4.77
CA LEU A 562 -16.34 -7.73 -5.26
C LEU A 562 -16.56 -6.22 -5.07
N TRP A 563 -16.22 -5.69 -3.90
CA TRP A 563 -16.28 -4.26 -3.65
C TRP A 563 -15.36 -3.46 -4.58
N GLY A 564 -14.14 -3.96 -4.81
CA GLY A 564 -13.16 -3.37 -5.72
C GLY A 564 -13.64 -3.39 -7.17
N MET A 565 -14.28 -4.48 -7.62
CA MET A 565 -14.88 -4.57 -8.96
C MET A 565 -15.96 -3.50 -9.17
N ALA A 566 -16.76 -3.20 -8.16
CA ALA A 566 -17.77 -2.15 -8.22
C ALA A 566 -17.16 -0.74 -8.16
N ARG A 567 -16.09 -0.52 -7.40
CA ARG A 567 -15.59 0.81 -7.04
C ARG A 567 -14.46 1.33 -7.92
N TRP A 568 -13.52 0.46 -8.32
CA TRP A 568 -12.32 0.89 -9.04
C TRP A 568 -12.47 0.75 -10.55
N GLN A 569 -11.73 1.59 -11.28
CA GLN A 569 -11.83 1.66 -12.74
C GLN A 569 -10.53 1.24 -13.44
N SER A 570 -9.39 1.29 -12.75
CA SER A 570 -8.07 0.98 -13.29
C SER A 570 -7.60 -0.40 -12.85
N LEU A 571 -7.11 -1.20 -13.80
CA LEU A 571 -6.54 -2.53 -13.54
C LEU A 571 -5.35 -2.44 -12.57
N GLY A 572 -4.45 -1.50 -12.77
CA GLY A 572 -3.27 -1.35 -11.91
C GLY A 572 -3.64 -1.00 -10.47
N ARG A 573 -4.58 -0.07 -10.26
CA ARG A 573 -5.06 0.28 -8.90
C ARG A 573 -5.81 -0.86 -8.24
N PHE A 574 -6.61 -1.60 -8.99
CA PHE A 574 -7.27 -2.79 -8.47
C PHE A 574 -6.24 -3.82 -8.03
N THR A 575 -5.27 -4.13 -8.90
CA THR A 575 -4.25 -5.14 -8.63
C THR A 575 -3.40 -4.79 -7.42
N GLU A 576 -2.91 -3.54 -7.32
CA GLU A 576 -2.11 -3.10 -6.17
C GLU A 576 -2.88 -3.26 -4.86
N ARG A 577 -4.12 -2.77 -4.80
CA ARG A 577 -4.93 -2.83 -3.57
C ARG A 577 -5.36 -4.24 -3.22
N TYR A 578 -5.69 -5.05 -4.22
CA TYR A 578 -5.94 -6.47 -4.05
C TYR A 578 -4.73 -7.18 -3.43
N LEU A 579 -3.54 -6.96 -3.99
CA LEU A 579 -2.31 -7.56 -3.46
C LEU A 579 -1.97 -7.06 -2.05
N VAL A 580 -2.19 -5.77 -1.75
CA VAL A 580 -2.02 -5.23 -0.38
C VAL A 580 -2.95 -5.96 0.60
N VAL A 581 -4.24 -6.09 0.27
CA VAL A 581 -5.20 -6.79 1.15
C VAL A 581 -4.89 -8.28 1.24
N LEU A 582 -4.45 -8.90 0.16
CA LEU A 582 -3.97 -10.27 0.16
C LEU A 582 -2.80 -10.46 1.14
N MET A 583 -1.79 -9.55 1.14
CA MET A 583 -0.68 -9.61 2.10
C MET A 583 -1.17 -9.45 3.55
N LEU A 584 -2.16 -8.60 3.80
CA LEU A 584 -2.67 -8.38 5.15
C LEU A 584 -3.51 -9.56 5.68
N LEU A 585 -4.26 -10.23 4.82
CA LEU A 585 -5.21 -11.28 5.19
C LEU A 585 -4.62 -12.69 5.09
N SER A 586 -3.67 -12.92 4.17
CA SER A 586 -3.17 -14.29 3.93
C SER A 586 -2.51 -14.89 5.18
N PRO A 587 -2.85 -16.12 5.55
CA PRO A 587 -2.22 -16.84 6.65
C PRO A 587 -0.81 -17.37 6.29
N ILE A 588 -0.51 -17.49 4.99
CA ILE A 588 0.79 -17.92 4.48
C ILE A 588 1.41 -16.72 3.75
N ILE A 589 2.42 -16.09 4.35
CA ILE A 589 3.19 -15.01 3.77
C ILE A 589 4.68 -15.31 3.95
N HIS A 590 5.41 -15.18 2.85
CA HIS A 590 6.88 -15.25 2.84
C HIS A 590 7.46 -13.89 2.41
N ALA A 591 8.73 -13.66 2.74
CA ALA A 591 9.39 -12.38 2.44
C ALA A 591 9.29 -12.00 0.95
N TRP A 592 9.49 -12.96 0.06
CA TRP A 592 9.45 -12.73 -1.38
C TRP A 592 8.06 -12.40 -1.95
N TYR A 593 6.96 -12.66 -1.23
CA TYR A 593 5.62 -12.27 -1.68
C TYR A 593 5.47 -10.74 -1.74
N PHE A 594 6.17 -9.99 -0.88
CA PHE A 594 6.15 -8.53 -0.96
C PHE A 594 6.72 -7.99 -2.28
N THR A 595 7.50 -8.77 -3.03
CA THR A 595 7.97 -8.39 -4.38
C THR A 595 6.81 -8.19 -5.36
N TRP A 596 5.64 -8.81 -5.12
CA TRP A 596 4.46 -8.67 -5.99
C TRP A 596 3.89 -7.25 -5.99
N LEU A 597 4.10 -6.50 -4.90
CA LEU A 597 3.65 -5.12 -4.76
C LEU A 597 4.56 -4.13 -5.50
N VAL A 598 5.85 -4.45 -5.62
CA VAL A 598 6.88 -3.50 -6.03
C VAL A 598 6.68 -2.94 -7.44
N PRO A 599 6.29 -3.72 -8.48
CA PRO A 599 6.03 -3.17 -9.81
C PRO A 599 4.96 -2.08 -9.81
N PHE A 600 3.87 -2.27 -9.06
CA PHE A 600 2.75 -1.33 -8.97
C PHE A 600 3.13 -0.07 -8.16
N ALA A 601 3.97 -0.23 -7.14
CA ALA A 601 4.48 0.88 -6.34
C ALA A 601 5.39 1.85 -7.14
N VAL A 602 5.95 1.42 -8.27
CA VAL A 602 6.67 2.32 -9.20
C VAL A 602 5.75 3.43 -9.70
N ALA A 603 4.49 3.10 -10.03
CA ALA A 603 3.50 4.07 -10.49
C ALA A 603 2.84 4.84 -9.34
N SER A 604 2.42 4.15 -8.29
CA SER A 604 1.66 4.70 -7.16
C SER A 604 2.54 5.42 -6.13
N ARG A 605 3.84 5.15 -6.10
CA ARG A 605 4.80 5.62 -5.10
C ARG A 605 4.42 5.23 -3.67
N ASN A 606 3.79 4.07 -3.50
CA ASN A 606 3.33 3.54 -2.22
C ASN A 606 4.48 3.40 -1.21
N TRP A 607 4.38 4.12 -0.09
CA TRP A 607 5.38 4.08 0.98
C TRP A 607 5.36 2.76 1.76
N GLY A 608 4.20 2.10 1.87
CA GLY A 608 4.12 0.78 2.49
C GLY A 608 5.01 -0.22 1.79
N THR A 609 4.92 -0.30 0.46
CA THR A 609 5.77 -1.17 -0.36
C THR A 609 7.25 -0.81 -0.27
N ARG A 610 7.59 0.48 -0.21
CA ARG A 610 9.00 0.92 -0.03
C ARG A 610 9.57 0.44 1.28
N LEU A 611 8.84 0.63 2.36
CA LEU A 611 9.32 0.30 3.71
C LEU A 611 9.33 -1.20 3.96
N VAL A 612 8.33 -1.96 3.48
CA VAL A 612 8.35 -3.42 3.63
C VAL A 612 9.47 -4.07 2.81
N SER A 613 9.90 -3.46 1.71
CA SER A 613 11.08 -3.95 0.97
C SER A 613 12.37 -3.95 1.80
N LEU A 614 12.41 -3.16 2.87
CA LEU A 614 13.53 -3.10 3.82
C LEU A 614 13.28 -4.00 5.04
N SER A 615 12.05 -4.03 5.55
CA SER A 615 11.70 -4.77 6.77
C SER A 615 11.42 -6.26 6.53
N ALA A 616 11.13 -6.68 5.29
CA ALA A 616 10.84 -8.08 4.97
C ALA A 616 11.98 -9.06 5.32
N PHE A 617 13.22 -8.58 5.41
CA PHE A 617 14.37 -9.40 5.81
C PHE A 617 14.32 -9.88 7.26
N VAL A 618 13.43 -9.34 8.10
CA VAL A 618 13.12 -9.88 9.43
C VAL A 618 12.55 -11.31 9.35
N TYR A 619 11.94 -11.67 8.22
CA TYR A 619 11.49 -13.05 7.95
C TYR A 619 12.57 -14.08 8.24
N PHE A 620 13.82 -13.78 7.92
CA PHE A 620 14.94 -14.72 8.07
C PHE A 620 15.32 -15.00 9.52
N ALA A 621 14.66 -14.37 10.50
CA ALA A 621 14.72 -14.80 11.88
C ALA A 621 14.14 -16.21 12.09
N LEU A 622 13.21 -16.66 11.23
CA LEU A 622 12.63 -18.00 11.30
C LEU A 622 13.67 -19.10 11.04
N PRO A 623 14.35 -19.13 9.87
CA PRO A 623 15.40 -20.12 9.65
C PRO A 623 16.57 -19.95 10.63
N TYR A 624 16.91 -18.72 11.06
CA TYR A 624 17.95 -18.51 12.08
C TYR A 624 17.62 -19.19 13.40
N GLN A 625 16.38 -19.05 13.90
CA GLN A 625 15.94 -19.70 15.13
C GLN A 625 15.99 -21.22 15.04
N LEU A 626 15.68 -21.79 13.88
CA LEU A 626 15.81 -23.23 13.65
C LEU A 626 17.28 -23.68 13.64
N ALA A 627 18.13 -22.96 12.92
CA ALA A 627 19.55 -23.28 12.80
C ALA A 627 20.30 -23.16 14.14
N THR A 628 19.86 -22.24 15.03
CA THR A 628 20.45 -22.05 16.37
C THR A 628 19.79 -22.93 17.45
N GLY A 629 18.64 -23.53 17.18
CA GLY A 629 17.86 -24.26 18.18
C GLY A 629 17.17 -23.33 19.21
N GLU A 630 17.13 -22.01 18.97
CA GLU A 630 16.57 -21.03 19.93
C GLU A 630 15.04 -20.94 19.88
N GLY A 631 14.37 -21.57 18.90
CA GLY A 631 12.93 -21.47 18.77
C GLY A 631 12.35 -22.26 17.59
N GLY A 632 11.01 -22.18 17.43
CA GLY A 632 10.27 -22.79 16.32
C GLY A 632 10.04 -21.83 15.15
N TRP A 633 9.19 -22.25 14.18
CA TRP A 633 8.83 -21.47 13.00
C TRP A 633 7.80 -20.37 13.31
N THR A 634 8.08 -19.53 14.32
CA THR A 634 7.21 -18.43 14.74
C THR A 634 8.02 -17.18 15.07
N LEU A 635 7.54 -16.02 14.57
CA LEU A 635 8.15 -14.73 14.94
C LEU A 635 7.64 -14.24 16.30
N SER A 636 8.54 -13.70 17.11
CA SER A 636 8.19 -12.98 18.34
C SER A 636 7.36 -11.72 18.02
N ILE A 637 6.67 -11.17 19.01
CA ILE A 637 5.88 -9.92 18.87
C ILE A 637 6.78 -8.77 18.38
N ALA A 638 7.99 -8.66 18.90
CA ALA A 638 8.96 -7.63 18.47
C ALA A 638 9.36 -7.80 16.99
N GLN A 639 9.67 -9.01 16.56
CA GLN A 639 10.01 -9.32 15.16
C GLN A 639 8.83 -9.03 14.22
N ARG A 640 7.59 -9.39 14.61
CA ARG A 640 6.37 -9.05 13.86
C ARG A 640 6.18 -7.54 13.74
N PHE A 641 6.42 -6.80 14.83
CA PHE A 641 6.35 -5.34 14.80
C PHE A 641 7.38 -4.74 13.84
N TRP A 642 8.62 -5.20 13.87
CA TRP A 642 9.67 -4.72 12.97
C TRP A 642 9.43 -5.09 11.51
N LEU A 643 8.74 -6.20 11.23
CA LEU A 643 8.37 -6.59 9.87
C LEU A 643 7.18 -5.80 9.35
N TRP A 644 6.06 -5.79 10.10
CA TRP A 644 4.78 -5.26 9.64
C TRP A 644 4.59 -3.77 9.95
N GLY A 645 5.19 -3.26 11.03
CA GLY A 645 5.07 -1.87 11.45
C GLY A 645 5.46 -0.87 10.35
N PRO A 646 6.63 -1.01 9.70
CA PRO A 646 7.02 -0.16 8.58
C PRO A 646 6.04 -0.22 7.41
N PHE A 647 5.50 -1.41 7.09
CA PHE A 647 4.49 -1.57 6.03
C PHE A 647 3.22 -0.79 6.33
N LEU A 648 2.65 -0.98 7.53
CA LEU A 648 1.42 -0.32 7.96
C LEU A 648 1.60 1.20 8.07
N MET A 649 2.73 1.65 8.64
CA MET A 649 3.08 3.07 8.71
C MET A 649 3.17 3.69 7.31
N GLY A 650 3.84 3.03 6.38
CA GLY A 650 3.97 3.50 5.01
C GLY A 650 2.64 3.52 4.25
N LEU A 651 1.73 2.55 4.49
CA LEU A 651 0.36 2.59 3.95
C LEU A 651 -0.41 3.79 4.51
N GLY A 652 -0.28 4.10 5.82
CA GLY A 652 -0.85 5.28 6.45
C GLY A 652 -0.32 6.57 5.83
N ILE A 653 0.99 6.70 5.65
CA ILE A 653 1.61 7.85 4.97
C ILE A 653 1.04 8.01 3.55
N SER A 654 0.92 6.91 2.78
CA SER A 654 0.39 6.96 1.42
C SER A 654 -1.08 7.35 1.37
N ALA A 655 -1.86 7.01 2.39
CA ALA A 655 -3.27 7.38 2.50
C ALA A 655 -3.45 8.87 2.87
N LEU A 656 -2.61 9.39 3.76
CA LEU A 656 -2.63 10.77 4.23
C LEU A 656 -2.03 11.74 3.19
N TRP A 657 -1.03 11.30 2.44
CA TRP A 657 -0.34 12.06 1.39
C TRP A 657 -0.48 11.37 0.03
N PRO A 658 -1.65 11.43 -0.60
CA PRO A 658 -1.79 10.87 -1.95
C PRO A 658 -0.90 11.66 -2.91
N VAL A 659 0.23 11.08 -3.28
CA VAL A 659 1.08 11.64 -4.34
C VAL A 659 0.27 11.62 -5.64
N THR A 660 0.24 12.75 -6.34
CA THR A 660 -0.43 12.84 -7.64
C THR A 660 0.11 11.76 -8.58
N ASP A 661 -0.79 10.92 -9.03
CA ASP A 661 -0.54 9.75 -9.88
C ASP A 661 0.25 10.16 -11.14
N LEU A 662 1.43 9.58 -11.34
CA LEU A 662 2.27 9.83 -12.53
C LEU A 662 1.55 9.50 -13.84
N SER A 663 0.54 8.61 -13.80
CA SER A 663 -0.26 8.26 -14.98
C SER A 663 -1.09 9.43 -15.54
N LYS A 664 -1.23 10.53 -14.78
CA LYS A 664 -1.98 11.72 -15.21
C LYS A 664 -1.09 12.80 -15.84
N ARG A 665 0.22 12.61 -15.93
CA ARG A 665 1.17 13.58 -16.47
C ARG A 665 1.67 13.28 -17.89
N THR A 666 1.09 12.28 -18.57
CA THR A 666 1.42 11.96 -19.98
C THR A 666 0.19 12.04 -20.87
#